data_7998e9a66fc84185c5c4194de00af8c3
#
_entry.id   7998e9a66fc84185c5c4194de00af8c3
#
_cell.length_a   1.000
_cell.length_b   1.000
_cell.length_c   1.000
_cell.angle_alpha   90.00
_cell.angle_beta   90.00
_cell.angle_gamma   90.00
#
_symmetry.space_group_name_H-M   'P 1'
#
loop_
_entity.id
_entity.type
_entity.pdbx_description
1 polymer ?
#
loop_
_entity_poly.entity_id
_entity_poly.type
_entity_poly.pdbx_seq_one_letter_code
_entity_poly.pdbx_strand_id
1 'polypeptide(L)'
;MDLKTNIEKRLGTTIAGADDKALYYALLGLTKELCSEKKPNEGDRKVYYISAEFLIGKLLSNNLINLGVYEEVKELLAQNGKSLAKIEEIEPEPSLGNGGLGRLAACFIDSIATLGLNGEGIGLNYHYGLFRQKFVDHKQREEKNPWIEKESWLTKTELHFPVQFKDFTVESTLYDIDVPGYDSGVNKLHLFDIDTVDESLVKDGISFDKNDVKKNLTLFLYPDDSDKAGQLLRIYQQYFMVSSGAQLILKELADKGYDIRSLSDHVVIQINDTHPSMVIPELIRLMQERGVAFEEAAQIVAKTCAYTNHTILAEALEKWPVSYLEEVVPQLMPIIRKLDEMAKAKYPDERVAIIDKENRVHMAHMDMHYGFSVNGVAALHTEILKKSELKPFYDIYPEKFNNKTNGITFRRWLLHCNPELAAYITELIGDGWKKNAAELEKLLEFQNDEKVLSRFIEIKDGKKADLKNYLKETQNIDIAADSVFDIQIKRLHEYKRQQMNALYIIHKYKEIKAGKKPKTPVTMIFGAKAAPAYILAKDIIHLILCLQELIDNDPEVSPYLKVVMVENYNVTKAEHLIPACDISEQISLASKEASGTGNMKFMLNGAVTLGTMDGANVEIHDLVGEDNIYIFGKSSEEVIRLYDTAGYHPQDYYADPQIAELVDFIVSKELVQIGDPENLGRLYKELCNKDWFMTLLDVKDYIAKKEQMLADYEDRMAWAKKMLINTAKAGFFSSDRTIAEYNRDIWKL
;
A
#
# COMPACT_ATOMS: atom_id res chain seq x y z
N MET A 1 -26.12 -21.41 -15.83
CA MET A 1 -25.78 -22.81 -15.43
C MET A 1 -25.82 -22.87 -13.92
N ASP A 2 -26.43 -23.93 -13.35
CA ASP A 2 -26.44 -24.10 -11.88
C ASP A 2 -25.01 -24.22 -11.33
N LEU A 3 -24.69 -23.44 -10.29
CA LEU A 3 -23.32 -23.36 -9.71
C LEU A 3 -22.82 -24.74 -9.26
N LYS A 4 -23.68 -25.53 -8.60
CA LYS A 4 -23.32 -26.88 -8.15
C LYS A 4 -22.89 -27.77 -9.32
N THR A 5 -23.69 -27.81 -10.37
CA THR A 5 -23.42 -28.59 -11.56
C THR A 5 -22.13 -28.18 -12.25
N ASN A 6 -21.83 -26.89 -12.30
CA ASN A 6 -20.59 -26.38 -12.89
C ASN A 6 -19.37 -26.79 -12.04
N ILE A 7 -19.44 -26.61 -10.72
CA ILE A 7 -18.34 -27.00 -9.82
C ILE A 7 -18.07 -28.51 -9.89
N GLU A 8 -19.12 -29.35 -9.80
CA GLU A 8 -18.96 -30.82 -9.83
C GLU A 8 -18.46 -31.32 -11.19
N LYS A 9 -18.85 -30.68 -12.28
CA LYS A 9 -18.30 -30.95 -13.62
C LYS A 9 -16.79 -30.69 -13.68
N ARG A 10 -16.32 -29.59 -13.07
CA ARG A 10 -14.88 -29.24 -13.02
C ARG A 10 -14.10 -30.19 -12.13
N LEU A 11 -14.71 -30.63 -11.04
CA LEU A 11 -14.11 -31.59 -10.11
C LEU A 11 -14.05 -33.02 -10.67
N GLY A 12 -14.99 -33.41 -11.52
CA GLY A 12 -15.18 -34.79 -11.90
C GLY A 12 -15.73 -35.67 -10.77
N THR A 13 -16.19 -35.07 -9.67
CA THR A 13 -16.76 -35.71 -8.48
C THR A 13 -17.69 -34.75 -7.76
N THR A 14 -18.35 -35.20 -6.68
CA THR A 14 -19.21 -34.35 -5.86
C THR A 14 -18.38 -33.36 -5.02
N ILE A 15 -18.98 -32.22 -4.67
CA ILE A 15 -18.35 -31.23 -3.78
C ILE A 15 -17.93 -31.88 -2.46
N ALA A 16 -18.80 -32.69 -1.86
CA ALA A 16 -18.53 -33.36 -0.59
C ALA A 16 -17.34 -34.35 -0.67
N GLY A 17 -17.13 -34.98 -1.81
CA GLY A 17 -16.07 -35.97 -2.04
C GLY A 17 -14.72 -35.38 -2.46
N ALA A 18 -14.65 -34.10 -2.80
CA ALA A 18 -13.43 -33.43 -3.23
C ALA A 18 -12.60 -32.94 -2.04
N ASP A 19 -11.29 -32.86 -2.20
CA ASP A 19 -10.43 -32.16 -1.26
C ASP A 19 -10.48 -30.64 -1.47
N ASP A 20 -10.02 -29.86 -0.48
CA ASP A 20 -10.10 -28.41 -0.51
C ASP A 20 -9.25 -27.81 -1.64
N LYS A 21 -8.14 -28.45 -2.00
CA LYS A 21 -7.26 -27.99 -3.09
C LYS A 21 -7.94 -28.12 -4.45
N ALA A 22 -8.58 -29.26 -4.71
CA ALA A 22 -9.36 -29.46 -5.93
C ALA A 22 -10.53 -28.48 -6.01
N LEU A 23 -11.20 -28.23 -4.86
CA LEU A 23 -12.27 -27.23 -4.77
C LEU A 23 -11.76 -25.81 -5.09
N TYR A 24 -10.59 -25.43 -4.58
CA TYR A 24 -9.98 -24.15 -4.91
C TYR A 24 -9.82 -23.96 -6.44
N TYR A 25 -9.23 -24.94 -7.13
CA TYR A 25 -9.04 -24.86 -8.58
C TYR A 25 -10.36 -24.87 -9.36
N ALA A 26 -11.34 -25.65 -8.90
CA ALA A 26 -12.67 -25.62 -9.51
C ALA A 26 -13.34 -24.25 -9.37
N LEU A 27 -13.24 -23.63 -8.20
CA LEU A 27 -13.77 -22.29 -7.95
C LEU A 27 -13.00 -21.20 -8.70
N LEU A 28 -11.67 -21.30 -8.81
CA LEU A 28 -10.83 -20.44 -9.64
C LEU A 28 -11.32 -20.47 -11.10
N GLY A 29 -11.47 -21.66 -11.66
CA GLY A 29 -11.95 -21.84 -13.03
C GLY A 29 -13.36 -21.32 -13.24
N LEU A 30 -14.28 -21.58 -12.30
CA LEU A 30 -15.64 -21.04 -12.33
C LEU A 30 -15.64 -19.52 -12.31
N THR A 31 -14.85 -18.92 -11.43
CA THR A 31 -14.77 -17.46 -11.27
C THR A 31 -14.24 -16.78 -12.54
N LYS A 32 -13.22 -17.37 -13.17
CA LYS A 32 -12.69 -16.88 -14.47
C LYS A 32 -13.74 -16.98 -15.58
N GLU A 33 -14.52 -18.05 -15.61
CA GLU A 33 -15.61 -18.20 -16.58
C GLU A 33 -16.70 -17.14 -16.36
N LEU A 34 -17.13 -16.93 -15.12
CA LEU A 34 -18.11 -15.89 -14.79
C LEU A 34 -17.63 -14.49 -15.15
N CYS A 35 -16.34 -14.19 -14.97
CA CYS A 35 -15.74 -12.94 -15.45
C CYS A 35 -15.83 -12.81 -16.97
N SER A 36 -15.57 -13.90 -17.70
CA SER A 36 -15.59 -13.89 -19.18
C SER A 36 -17.00 -13.70 -19.76
N GLU A 37 -18.05 -14.03 -19.00
CA GLU A 37 -19.44 -13.80 -19.38
C GLU A 37 -19.90 -12.35 -19.14
N LYS A 38 -19.18 -11.59 -18.33
CA LYS A 38 -19.48 -10.18 -18.09
C LYS A 38 -19.04 -9.32 -19.27
N LYS A 39 -19.84 -8.30 -19.56
CA LYS A 39 -19.45 -7.30 -20.57
C LYS A 39 -18.29 -6.43 -20.05
N PRO A 40 -17.31 -6.13 -20.90
CA PRO A 40 -16.31 -5.13 -20.53
C PRO A 40 -16.96 -3.75 -20.35
N ASN A 41 -16.38 -2.95 -19.48
CA ASN A 41 -16.74 -1.53 -19.43
C ASN A 41 -16.14 -0.81 -20.64
N GLU A 42 -16.95 -0.09 -21.37
CA GLU A 42 -16.56 0.56 -22.62
C GLU A 42 -16.86 2.07 -22.55
N GLY A 43 -16.16 2.84 -23.38
CA GLY A 43 -16.34 4.28 -23.52
C GLY A 43 -15.46 4.81 -24.66
N ASP A 44 -15.73 6.04 -25.09
CA ASP A 44 -14.96 6.70 -26.15
C ASP A 44 -13.55 7.09 -25.69
N ARG A 45 -13.39 7.29 -24.39
CA ARG A 45 -12.14 7.62 -23.72
C ARG A 45 -11.78 6.54 -22.72
N LYS A 46 -10.50 6.24 -22.58
CA LYS A 46 -10.00 5.18 -21.70
C LYS A 46 -8.86 5.69 -20.83
N VAL A 47 -8.86 5.33 -19.56
CA VAL A 47 -7.73 5.54 -18.65
C VAL A 47 -6.87 4.28 -18.56
N TYR A 48 -5.55 4.48 -18.63
CA TYR A 48 -4.54 3.47 -18.31
C TYR A 48 -3.83 3.92 -17.04
N TYR A 49 -4.01 3.14 -15.97
CA TYR A 49 -3.40 3.39 -14.68
C TYR A 49 -2.09 2.61 -14.61
N ILE A 50 -0.96 3.29 -14.78
CA ILE A 50 0.36 2.66 -14.83
C ILE A 50 1.02 2.74 -13.46
N SER A 51 1.34 1.59 -12.87
CA SER A 51 1.96 1.49 -11.56
C SER A 51 3.01 0.39 -11.52
N ALA A 52 4.12 0.64 -10.84
CA ALA A 52 5.15 -0.37 -10.63
C ALA A 52 4.66 -1.55 -9.80
N GLU A 53 3.62 -1.33 -8.99
CA GLU A 53 3.08 -2.36 -8.10
C GLU A 53 1.56 -2.35 -8.04
N PHE A 54 0.99 -3.56 -7.91
CA PHE A 54 -0.42 -3.79 -7.64
C PHE A 54 -0.55 -4.84 -6.55
N LEU A 55 -0.77 -4.41 -5.31
CA LEU A 55 -0.91 -5.29 -4.17
C LEU A 55 -2.35 -5.81 -4.09
N ILE A 56 -2.70 -6.69 -5.02
CA ILE A 56 -4.08 -7.13 -5.24
C ILE A 56 -4.62 -8.08 -4.16
N GLY A 57 -3.75 -8.75 -3.42
CA GLY A 57 -4.16 -9.75 -2.44
C GLY A 57 -4.76 -10.99 -3.09
N LYS A 58 -5.34 -11.88 -2.29
CA LYS A 58 -6.10 -13.04 -2.80
C LYS A 58 -7.36 -12.57 -3.50
N LEU A 59 -7.74 -13.24 -4.58
CA LEU A 59 -8.82 -12.77 -5.46
C LEU A 59 -10.10 -13.60 -5.40
N LEU A 60 -10.07 -14.85 -4.92
CA LEU A 60 -11.22 -15.73 -4.99
C LEU A 60 -12.47 -15.10 -4.35
N SER A 61 -12.42 -14.82 -3.06
CA SER A 61 -13.59 -14.24 -2.38
C SER A 61 -13.92 -12.83 -2.83
N ASN A 62 -12.88 -12.00 -3.09
CA ASN A 62 -13.10 -10.66 -3.64
C ASN A 62 -13.88 -10.69 -4.97
N ASN A 63 -13.50 -11.58 -5.87
CA ASN A 63 -14.16 -11.69 -7.16
C ASN A 63 -15.56 -12.31 -7.05
N LEU A 64 -15.74 -13.31 -6.17
CA LEU A 64 -17.08 -13.86 -5.90
C LEU A 64 -18.05 -12.80 -5.34
N ILE A 65 -17.56 -11.91 -4.46
CA ILE A 65 -18.34 -10.77 -3.95
C ILE A 65 -18.72 -9.84 -5.08
N ASN A 66 -17.77 -9.43 -5.92
CA ASN A 66 -18.00 -8.49 -7.00
C ASN A 66 -18.92 -9.08 -8.10
N LEU A 67 -18.86 -10.39 -8.31
CA LEU A 67 -19.75 -11.11 -9.23
C LEU A 67 -21.14 -11.38 -8.64
N GLY A 68 -21.35 -11.12 -7.35
CA GLY A 68 -22.64 -11.29 -6.69
C GLY A 68 -23.00 -12.73 -6.34
N VAL A 69 -22.05 -13.66 -6.34
CA VAL A 69 -22.28 -15.10 -6.09
C VAL A 69 -21.62 -15.62 -4.82
N TYR A 70 -20.99 -14.75 -4.02
CA TYR A 70 -20.24 -15.13 -2.84
C TYR A 70 -21.08 -15.92 -1.81
N GLU A 71 -22.24 -15.39 -1.43
CA GLU A 71 -23.09 -16.05 -0.42
C GLU A 71 -23.63 -17.39 -0.93
N GLU A 72 -24.05 -17.47 -2.20
CA GLU A 72 -24.54 -18.71 -2.80
C GLU A 72 -23.45 -19.80 -2.82
N VAL A 73 -22.22 -19.45 -3.20
CA VAL A 73 -21.07 -20.38 -3.17
C VAL A 73 -20.76 -20.81 -1.74
N LYS A 74 -20.72 -19.88 -0.81
CA LYS A 74 -20.43 -20.14 0.62
C LYS A 74 -21.46 -21.12 1.22
N GLU A 75 -22.75 -20.87 0.99
CA GLU A 75 -23.84 -21.75 1.45
C GLU A 75 -23.78 -23.13 0.80
N LEU A 76 -23.57 -23.18 -0.50
CA LEU A 76 -23.42 -24.43 -1.25
C LEU A 76 -22.29 -25.31 -0.70
N LEU A 77 -21.13 -24.71 -0.42
CA LEU A 77 -20.00 -25.40 0.21
C LEU A 77 -20.35 -25.89 1.60
N ALA A 78 -20.96 -25.05 2.43
CA ALA A 78 -21.35 -25.41 3.79
C ALA A 78 -22.35 -26.59 3.82
N GLN A 79 -23.34 -26.60 2.93
CA GLN A 79 -24.29 -27.71 2.77
C GLN A 79 -23.61 -29.05 2.40
N ASN A 80 -22.41 -28.99 1.82
CA ASN A 80 -21.61 -30.16 1.47
C ASN A 80 -20.45 -30.42 2.45
N GLY A 81 -20.48 -29.80 3.65
CA GLY A 81 -19.50 -29.98 4.70
C GLY A 81 -18.13 -29.33 4.42
N LYS A 82 -18.10 -28.31 3.55
CA LYS A 82 -16.89 -27.57 3.16
C LYS A 82 -16.95 -26.13 3.65
N SER A 83 -15.78 -25.52 3.81
CA SER A 83 -15.65 -24.12 4.26
C SER A 83 -14.94 -23.29 3.20
N LEU A 84 -15.59 -22.25 2.70
CA LEU A 84 -14.98 -21.31 1.76
C LEU A 84 -13.74 -20.64 2.39
N ALA A 85 -13.81 -20.28 3.68
CA ALA A 85 -12.68 -19.68 4.39
C ALA A 85 -11.44 -20.57 4.40
N LYS A 86 -11.60 -21.89 4.56
CA LYS A 86 -10.48 -22.85 4.48
C LYS A 86 -9.97 -23.05 3.06
N ILE A 87 -10.85 -23.02 2.08
CA ILE A 87 -10.49 -23.18 0.67
C ILE A 87 -9.71 -21.95 0.19
N GLU A 88 -10.11 -20.75 0.54
CA GLU A 88 -9.40 -19.53 0.15
C GLU A 88 -7.99 -19.40 0.78
N GLU A 89 -7.73 -20.06 1.91
CA GLU A 89 -6.38 -20.11 2.49
C GLU A 89 -5.36 -20.83 1.58
N ILE A 90 -5.82 -21.71 0.70
CA ILE A 90 -4.97 -22.43 -0.26
C ILE A 90 -4.45 -21.51 -1.37
N GLU A 91 -5.17 -20.45 -1.69
CA GLU A 91 -4.78 -19.49 -2.72
C GLU A 91 -3.41 -18.85 -2.38
N PRO A 92 -2.41 -18.93 -3.27
CA PRO A 92 -1.18 -18.17 -3.08
C PRO A 92 -1.46 -16.67 -3.28
N GLU A 93 -1.09 -15.84 -2.30
CA GLU A 93 -1.25 -14.40 -2.45
C GLU A 93 -0.27 -13.87 -3.50
N PRO A 94 -0.75 -13.17 -4.55
CA PRO A 94 0.12 -12.57 -5.54
C PRO A 94 1.10 -11.57 -4.90
N SER A 95 2.40 -11.70 -5.20
CA SER A 95 3.45 -10.86 -4.63
C SER A 95 3.80 -9.67 -5.53
N LEU A 96 2.79 -9.00 -6.07
CA LEU A 96 2.91 -7.92 -7.06
C LEU A 96 3.02 -6.52 -6.46
N GLY A 97 3.15 -6.39 -5.16
CA GLY A 97 3.23 -5.09 -4.49
C GLY A 97 3.86 -5.17 -3.11
N ASN A 98 4.17 -4.01 -2.56
CA ASN A 98 4.85 -3.87 -1.27
C ASN A 98 3.95 -3.30 -0.17
N GLY A 99 3.32 -2.16 -0.42
CA GLY A 99 2.64 -1.43 0.64
C GLY A 99 1.54 -0.51 0.12
N GLY A 100 1.46 0.69 0.69
CA GLY A 100 0.38 1.65 0.46
C GLY A 100 0.13 1.98 -1.01
N LEU A 101 1.18 2.23 -1.78
CA LEU A 101 1.08 2.56 -3.21
C LEU A 101 0.46 1.41 -4.02
N GLY A 102 0.91 0.19 -3.80
CA GLY A 102 0.41 -0.99 -4.52
C GLY A 102 -1.01 -1.37 -4.10
N ARG A 103 -1.34 -1.26 -2.81
CA ARG A 103 -2.71 -1.52 -2.35
C ARG A 103 -3.68 -0.45 -2.84
N LEU A 104 -3.25 0.81 -2.89
CA LEU A 104 -4.04 1.89 -3.47
C LEU A 104 -4.36 1.60 -4.94
N ALA A 105 -3.36 1.24 -5.73
CA ALA A 105 -3.55 0.88 -7.13
C ALA A 105 -4.58 -0.25 -7.29
N ALA A 106 -4.53 -1.27 -6.43
CA ALA A 106 -5.50 -2.36 -6.42
C ALA A 106 -6.92 -1.90 -6.05
N CYS A 107 -7.07 -1.01 -5.06
CA CYS A 107 -8.37 -0.40 -4.73
C CYS A 107 -8.91 0.42 -5.89
N PHE A 108 -8.05 1.14 -6.59
CA PHE A 108 -8.46 2.01 -7.70
C PHE A 108 -8.95 1.21 -8.90
N ILE A 109 -8.26 0.14 -9.30
CA ILE A 109 -8.77 -0.70 -10.41
C ILE A 109 -10.09 -1.39 -10.05
N ASP A 110 -10.28 -1.79 -8.81
CA ASP A 110 -11.57 -2.31 -8.32
C ASP A 110 -12.68 -1.24 -8.44
N SER A 111 -12.41 -0.02 -8.00
CA SER A 111 -13.38 1.08 -8.08
C SER A 111 -13.65 1.54 -9.51
N ILE A 112 -12.64 1.58 -10.38
CA ILE A 112 -12.81 1.89 -11.80
C ILE A 112 -13.79 0.90 -12.43
N ALA A 113 -13.61 -0.39 -12.18
CA ALA A 113 -14.51 -1.43 -12.68
C ALA A 113 -15.91 -1.32 -12.06
N THR A 114 -16.01 -1.09 -10.75
CA THR A 114 -17.29 -0.96 -10.02
C THR A 114 -18.12 0.22 -10.50
N LEU A 115 -17.49 1.34 -10.83
CA LEU A 115 -18.18 2.52 -11.36
C LEU A 115 -18.52 2.41 -12.86
N GLY A 116 -18.24 1.28 -13.48
CA GLY A 116 -18.50 1.06 -14.90
C GLY A 116 -17.63 1.87 -15.84
N LEU A 117 -16.47 2.32 -15.39
CA LEU A 117 -15.57 3.17 -16.15
C LEU A 117 -14.64 2.34 -17.05
N ASN A 118 -14.36 2.87 -18.25
CA ASN A 118 -13.41 2.30 -19.18
C ASN A 118 -11.98 2.58 -18.75
N GLY A 119 -11.42 1.69 -17.95
CA GLY A 119 -10.06 1.87 -17.41
C GLY A 119 -9.38 0.59 -17.01
N GLU A 120 -8.09 0.51 -17.25
CA GLU A 120 -7.29 -0.69 -17.01
C GLU A 120 -5.97 -0.34 -16.32
N GLY A 121 -5.44 -1.30 -15.55
CA GLY A 121 -4.12 -1.21 -14.94
C GLY A 121 -3.03 -1.72 -15.88
N ILE A 122 -1.83 -1.15 -15.75
CA ILE A 122 -0.61 -1.62 -16.43
C ILE A 122 0.50 -1.76 -15.40
N GLY A 123 1.13 -2.94 -15.35
CA GLY A 123 2.24 -3.24 -14.45
C GLY A 123 3.11 -4.39 -14.98
N LEU A 124 3.91 -4.97 -14.10
CA LEU A 124 4.78 -6.10 -14.42
C LEU A 124 4.36 -7.38 -13.70
N ASN A 125 4.57 -8.51 -14.35
CA ASN A 125 4.31 -9.84 -13.80
C ASN A 125 5.53 -10.36 -13.06
N TYR A 126 5.78 -9.87 -11.85
CA TYR A 126 6.89 -10.35 -11.03
C TYR A 126 6.68 -11.80 -10.59
N HIS A 127 7.69 -12.65 -10.77
CA HIS A 127 7.62 -14.07 -10.39
C HIS A 127 7.74 -14.27 -8.88
N TYR A 128 8.63 -13.51 -8.23
CA TYR A 128 8.84 -13.54 -6.79
C TYR A 128 8.38 -12.25 -6.10
N GLY A 129 8.21 -11.18 -6.86
CA GLY A 129 7.67 -9.90 -6.41
C GLY A 129 8.38 -9.32 -5.20
N LEU A 130 7.63 -8.95 -4.17
CA LEU A 130 8.20 -8.61 -2.88
C LEU A 130 8.55 -9.91 -2.14
N PHE A 131 9.73 -9.93 -1.51
CA PHE A 131 10.25 -11.08 -0.78
C PHE A 131 9.30 -11.59 0.32
N ARG A 132 9.43 -12.87 0.66
CA ARG A 132 8.85 -13.45 1.87
C ARG A 132 9.78 -13.18 3.05
N GLN A 133 9.21 -12.69 4.15
CA GLN A 133 9.94 -12.42 5.38
C GLN A 133 9.93 -13.65 6.29
N LYS A 134 11.10 -14.01 6.79
CA LYS A 134 11.30 -14.95 7.88
C LYS A 134 12.03 -14.26 9.03
N PHE A 135 11.77 -14.71 10.25
CA PHE A 135 12.54 -14.31 11.43
C PHE A 135 13.47 -15.42 11.86
N VAL A 136 14.77 -15.12 11.88
CA VAL A 136 15.82 -16.03 12.31
C VAL A 136 16.76 -15.27 13.23
N ASP A 137 16.99 -15.80 14.44
CA ASP A 137 17.84 -15.13 15.45
C ASP A 137 17.42 -13.67 15.73
N HIS A 138 16.11 -13.43 15.86
CA HIS A 138 15.50 -12.12 16.06
C HIS A 138 15.79 -11.13 14.93
N LYS A 139 16.06 -11.59 13.72
CA LYS A 139 16.36 -10.74 12.56
C LYS A 139 15.46 -11.11 11.37
N GLN A 140 15.17 -10.09 10.56
CA GLN A 140 14.53 -10.32 9.27
C GLN A 140 15.50 -11.03 8.31
N ARG A 141 15.03 -12.13 7.74
CA ARG A 141 15.62 -12.79 6.60
C ARG A 141 14.66 -12.73 5.42
N GLU A 142 15.19 -12.46 4.23
CA GLU A 142 14.42 -12.39 3.01
C GLU A 142 14.54 -13.68 2.21
N GLU A 143 13.41 -14.17 1.71
CA GLU A 143 13.31 -15.33 0.85
C GLU A 143 12.48 -15.02 -0.39
N LYS A 144 12.64 -15.81 -1.45
CA LYS A 144 11.79 -15.70 -2.64
C LYS A 144 10.33 -16.02 -2.28
N ASN A 145 9.40 -15.37 -2.98
CA ASN A 145 7.97 -15.45 -2.69
C ASN A 145 7.17 -15.86 -3.94
N PRO A 146 7.25 -17.12 -4.38
CA PRO A 146 6.55 -17.60 -5.56
C PRO A 146 5.04 -17.60 -5.33
N TRP A 147 4.29 -17.25 -6.37
CA TRP A 147 2.82 -17.22 -6.34
C TRP A 147 2.17 -17.74 -7.62
N ILE A 148 2.95 -17.83 -8.72
CA ILE A 148 2.44 -18.26 -10.02
C ILE A 148 2.44 -19.79 -10.06
N GLU A 149 1.26 -20.35 -10.23
CA GLU A 149 1.05 -21.78 -10.39
C GLU A 149 0.58 -22.09 -11.81
N LYS A 150 0.50 -23.40 -12.16
CA LYS A 150 0.05 -23.84 -13.47
C LYS A 150 -1.33 -23.28 -13.83
N GLU A 151 -2.24 -23.30 -12.87
CA GLU A 151 -3.55 -22.66 -12.94
C GLU A 151 -3.56 -21.47 -11.99
N SER A 152 -3.77 -20.29 -12.53
CA SER A 152 -3.73 -19.05 -11.76
C SER A 152 -4.75 -18.04 -12.33
N TRP A 153 -4.81 -16.87 -11.69
CA TRP A 153 -5.65 -15.74 -12.19
C TRP A 153 -5.13 -15.17 -13.51
N LEU A 154 -3.86 -15.42 -13.85
CA LEU A 154 -3.26 -14.94 -15.10
C LEU A 154 -3.84 -15.66 -16.32
N THR A 155 -4.05 -14.88 -17.36
CA THR A 155 -4.37 -15.40 -18.71
C THR A 155 -3.31 -14.89 -19.66
N LYS A 156 -2.49 -15.79 -20.22
CA LYS A 156 -1.51 -15.46 -21.24
C LYS A 156 -2.22 -15.06 -22.52
N THR A 157 -1.84 -13.93 -23.10
CA THR A 157 -2.38 -13.47 -24.39
C THR A 157 -1.38 -13.76 -25.52
N GLU A 158 -1.85 -13.57 -26.77
CA GLU A 158 -1.00 -13.66 -27.97
C GLU A 158 -0.31 -12.33 -28.30
N LEU A 159 -0.40 -11.31 -27.42
CA LEU A 159 0.21 -10.01 -27.66
C LEU A 159 1.65 -9.99 -27.16
N HIS A 160 2.53 -9.64 -28.09
CA HIS A 160 3.96 -9.51 -27.84
C HIS A 160 4.44 -8.15 -28.34
N PHE A 161 5.40 -7.56 -27.62
CA PHE A 161 5.99 -6.26 -27.97
C PHE A 161 7.51 -6.33 -27.83
N PRO A 162 8.29 -5.92 -28.84
CA PRO A 162 9.74 -5.81 -28.68
C PRO A 162 10.07 -4.59 -27.81
N VAL A 163 10.94 -4.76 -26.83
CA VAL A 163 11.47 -3.68 -26.00
C VAL A 163 12.98 -3.61 -26.21
N GLN A 164 13.44 -2.51 -26.78
CA GLN A 164 14.85 -2.28 -27.12
C GLN A 164 15.58 -1.60 -25.98
N PHE A 165 16.64 -2.23 -25.52
CA PHE A 165 17.67 -1.62 -24.68
C PHE A 165 18.93 -1.32 -25.54
N LYS A 166 19.92 -0.70 -24.93
CA LYS A 166 21.15 -0.33 -25.70
C LYS A 166 21.76 -1.50 -26.44
N ASP A 167 21.99 -2.61 -25.75
CA ASP A 167 22.78 -3.72 -26.26
C ASP A 167 21.97 -4.96 -26.64
N PHE A 168 20.66 -4.96 -26.35
CA PHE A 168 19.77 -6.10 -26.59
C PHE A 168 18.31 -5.70 -26.66
N THR A 169 17.51 -6.59 -27.21
CA THR A 169 16.05 -6.49 -27.25
C THR A 169 15.46 -7.67 -26.48
N VAL A 170 14.38 -7.43 -25.74
CA VAL A 170 13.58 -8.48 -25.13
C VAL A 170 12.18 -8.49 -25.74
N GLU A 171 11.55 -9.66 -25.75
CA GLU A 171 10.16 -9.82 -26.14
C GLU A 171 9.28 -9.70 -24.90
N SER A 172 8.39 -8.72 -24.91
CA SER A 172 7.39 -8.53 -23.84
C SER A 172 6.13 -9.30 -24.20
N THR A 173 5.66 -10.16 -23.29
CA THR A 173 4.41 -10.90 -23.42
C THR A 173 3.39 -10.36 -22.45
N LEU A 174 2.16 -10.13 -22.91
CA LEU A 174 1.06 -9.65 -22.08
C LEU A 174 0.31 -10.80 -21.39
N TYR A 175 0.18 -10.67 -20.07
CA TYR A 175 -0.69 -11.50 -19.23
C TYR A 175 -1.77 -10.61 -18.62
N ASP A 176 -3.01 -11.07 -18.65
CA ASP A 176 -4.15 -10.35 -18.10
C ASP A 176 -4.67 -11.00 -16.82
N ILE A 177 -5.11 -10.17 -15.88
CA ILE A 177 -5.97 -10.56 -14.76
C ILE A 177 -7.31 -9.83 -14.91
N ASP A 178 -8.41 -10.56 -14.84
CA ASP A 178 -9.74 -9.97 -14.86
C ASP A 178 -10.05 -9.21 -13.57
N VAL A 179 -10.64 -8.03 -13.71
CA VAL A 179 -11.04 -7.16 -12.60
C VAL A 179 -12.55 -6.94 -12.71
N PRO A 180 -13.38 -7.83 -12.11
CA PRO A 180 -14.81 -7.62 -12.09
C PRO A 180 -15.19 -6.48 -11.16
N GLY A 181 -16.08 -5.62 -11.61
CA GLY A 181 -16.70 -4.60 -10.77
C GLY A 181 -17.82 -5.17 -9.92
N TYR A 182 -18.09 -4.52 -8.79
CA TYR A 182 -19.21 -4.88 -7.92
C TYR A 182 -20.54 -4.55 -8.62
N ASP A 183 -21.27 -5.59 -9.00
CA ASP A 183 -22.53 -5.48 -9.73
C ASP A 183 -22.40 -4.63 -11.01
N SER A 184 -21.27 -4.76 -11.71
CA SER A 184 -20.92 -3.97 -12.89
C SER A 184 -20.19 -4.83 -13.93
N GLY A 185 -19.56 -4.22 -14.93
CA GLY A 185 -18.77 -4.87 -15.96
C GLY A 185 -17.43 -5.40 -15.47
N VAL A 186 -16.59 -5.81 -16.41
CA VAL A 186 -15.24 -6.32 -16.13
C VAL A 186 -14.20 -5.46 -16.85
N ASN A 187 -13.11 -5.14 -16.14
CA ASN A 187 -11.91 -4.53 -16.70
C ASN A 187 -10.73 -5.50 -16.61
N LYS A 188 -9.54 -5.06 -16.97
CA LYS A 188 -8.32 -5.88 -16.91
C LYS A 188 -7.19 -5.18 -16.19
N LEU A 189 -6.36 -5.99 -15.55
CA LEU A 189 -5.01 -5.62 -15.13
C LEU A 189 -4.03 -6.27 -16.12
N HIS A 190 -3.32 -5.46 -16.86
CA HIS A 190 -2.31 -5.89 -17.83
C HIS A 190 -0.94 -5.99 -17.16
N LEU A 191 -0.37 -7.18 -17.16
CA LEU A 191 0.94 -7.46 -16.57
C LEU A 191 1.89 -7.97 -17.65
N PHE A 192 3.00 -7.29 -17.83
CA PHE A 192 4.00 -7.66 -18.83
C PHE A 192 5.10 -8.51 -18.23
N ASP A 193 5.56 -9.49 -18.98
CA ASP A 193 6.60 -10.44 -18.60
C ASP A 193 7.52 -10.74 -19.79
N ILE A 194 8.67 -11.32 -19.52
CA ILE A 194 9.60 -11.85 -20.52
C ILE A 194 9.55 -13.38 -20.55
N ASP A 195 9.51 -13.99 -21.73
CA ASP A 195 9.48 -15.44 -21.85
C ASP A 195 10.84 -16.09 -21.49
N THR A 196 11.91 -15.32 -21.41
CA THR A 196 13.26 -15.77 -21.07
C THR A 196 13.58 -15.73 -19.57
N VAL A 197 12.61 -15.40 -18.71
CA VAL A 197 12.82 -15.35 -17.27
C VAL A 197 13.30 -16.69 -16.74
N ASP A 198 14.31 -16.66 -15.87
CA ASP A 198 14.90 -17.87 -15.28
C ASP A 198 14.89 -17.79 -13.74
N GLU A 199 13.92 -18.45 -13.15
CA GLU A 199 13.75 -18.51 -11.69
C GLU A 199 14.93 -19.21 -11.00
N SER A 200 15.68 -20.05 -11.71
CA SER A 200 16.82 -20.78 -11.16
C SER A 200 18.03 -19.89 -10.85
N LEU A 201 18.05 -18.64 -11.32
CA LEU A 201 19.06 -17.66 -10.95
C LEU A 201 19.10 -17.39 -9.44
N VAL A 202 17.96 -17.49 -8.77
CA VAL A 202 17.84 -17.27 -7.32
C VAL A 202 18.01 -18.60 -6.60
N LYS A 203 19.19 -18.83 -6.02
CA LYS A 203 19.55 -20.09 -5.35
C LYS A 203 19.28 -20.05 -3.86
N ASP A 204 19.64 -18.96 -3.20
CA ASP A 204 19.43 -18.74 -1.77
C ASP A 204 18.99 -17.30 -1.50
N GLY A 205 18.05 -17.13 -0.58
CA GLY A 205 17.50 -15.83 -0.23
C GLY A 205 16.89 -15.13 -1.43
N ILE A 206 17.35 -13.89 -1.67
CA ILE A 206 16.92 -13.03 -2.79
C ILE A 206 18.09 -12.62 -3.69
N SER A 207 19.25 -13.25 -3.53
CA SER A 207 20.46 -12.90 -4.30
C SER A 207 20.45 -13.54 -5.67
N PHE A 208 20.84 -12.79 -6.68
CA PHE A 208 20.98 -13.25 -8.07
C PHE A 208 21.94 -12.32 -8.82
N ASP A 209 22.41 -12.78 -10.00
CA ASP A 209 23.20 -11.94 -10.90
C ASP A 209 22.32 -10.87 -11.55
N LYS A 210 22.49 -9.62 -11.13
CA LYS A 210 21.72 -8.46 -11.62
C LYS A 210 22.08 -8.03 -13.02
N ASN A 211 23.19 -8.52 -13.59
CA ASN A 211 23.62 -8.16 -14.93
C ASN A 211 22.95 -8.98 -16.04
N ASP A 212 22.40 -10.15 -15.71
CA ASP A 212 21.70 -11.00 -16.67
C ASP A 212 20.22 -10.58 -16.82
N VAL A 213 20.01 -9.37 -17.36
CA VAL A 213 18.70 -8.73 -17.44
C VAL A 213 17.71 -9.52 -18.29
N LYS A 214 18.17 -10.20 -19.34
CA LYS A 214 17.30 -11.07 -20.16
C LYS A 214 16.64 -12.19 -19.39
N LYS A 215 17.17 -12.55 -18.22
CA LYS A 215 16.66 -13.63 -17.37
C LYS A 215 16.10 -13.17 -16.04
N ASN A 216 16.48 -11.99 -15.56
CA ASN A 216 16.12 -11.54 -14.21
C ASN A 216 15.09 -10.41 -14.17
N LEU A 217 14.74 -9.81 -15.32
CA LEU A 217 13.99 -8.56 -15.40
C LEU A 217 12.68 -8.57 -14.59
N THR A 218 11.97 -9.66 -14.59
CA THR A 218 10.66 -9.81 -13.94
C THR A 218 10.68 -10.74 -12.73
N LEU A 219 11.83 -10.96 -12.08
CA LEU A 219 11.91 -11.79 -10.88
C LEU A 219 11.38 -11.04 -9.66
N PHE A 220 11.98 -9.92 -9.28
CA PHE A 220 11.66 -9.20 -8.05
C PHE A 220 11.15 -7.78 -8.30
N LEU A 221 10.17 -7.37 -7.51
CA LEU A 221 9.81 -5.98 -7.29
C LEU A 221 10.85 -5.35 -6.33
N TYR A 222 11.36 -4.18 -6.67
CA TYR A 222 12.36 -3.46 -5.87
C TYR A 222 13.58 -4.32 -5.53
N PRO A 223 14.33 -4.79 -6.54
CA PRO A 223 15.57 -5.51 -6.27
C PRO A 223 16.54 -4.62 -5.47
N ASP A 224 17.47 -5.26 -4.75
CA ASP A 224 18.49 -4.54 -4.00
C ASP A 224 19.27 -3.57 -4.91
N ASP A 225 19.15 -2.28 -4.62
CA ASP A 225 19.76 -1.16 -5.36
C ASP A 225 20.89 -0.49 -4.60
N SER A 226 21.51 -1.19 -3.68
CA SER A 226 22.69 -0.73 -2.94
C SER A 226 23.93 -0.56 -3.83
N ASP A 227 23.94 -1.19 -5.01
CA ASP A 227 25.00 -1.08 -6.00
C ASP A 227 24.47 -0.55 -7.35
N LYS A 228 25.41 -0.23 -8.28
CA LYS A 228 25.07 0.27 -9.60
C LYS A 228 24.23 -0.73 -10.40
N ALA A 229 24.54 -2.02 -10.33
CA ALA A 229 23.81 -3.04 -11.08
C ALA A 229 22.34 -3.09 -10.69
N GLY A 230 22.05 -2.99 -9.38
CA GLY A 230 20.68 -2.92 -8.86
C GLY A 230 19.95 -1.64 -9.28
N GLN A 231 20.64 -0.50 -9.27
CA GLN A 231 20.09 0.77 -9.73
C GLN A 231 19.75 0.73 -11.23
N LEU A 232 20.64 0.19 -12.06
CA LEU A 232 20.37 -0.01 -13.48
C LEU A 232 19.20 -0.95 -13.70
N LEU A 233 19.09 -2.03 -12.92
CA LEU A 233 17.98 -2.98 -13.03
C LEU A 233 16.63 -2.30 -12.80
N ARG A 234 16.54 -1.35 -11.86
CA ARG A 234 15.33 -0.54 -11.66
C ARG A 234 14.97 0.24 -12.93
N ILE A 235 15.94 0.84 -13.60
CA ILE A 235 15.71 1.56 -14.87
C ILE A 235 15.25 0.58 -15.95
N TYR A 236 15.87 -0.59 -16.08
CA TYR A 236 15.44 -1.64 -17.00
C TYR A 236 13.98 -2.03 -16.78
N GLN A 237 13.58 -2.25 -15.54
CA GLN A 237 12.20 -2.61 -15.19
C GLN A 237 11.21 -1.50 -15.52
N GLN A 238 11.52 -0.26 -15.18
CA GLN A 238 10.65 0.89 -15.44
C GLN A 238 10.47 1.10 -16.96
N TYR A 239 11.55 1.06 -17.72
CA TYR A 239 11.45 1.21 -19.17
C TYR A 239 10.70 0.06 -19.83
N PHE A 240 10.98 -1.18 -19.43
CA PHE A 240 10.24 -2.35 -19.92
C PHE A 240 8.73 -2.21 -19.71
N MET A 241 8.33 -1.77 -18.54
CA MET A 241 6.92 -1.53 -18.21
C MET A 241 6.30 -0.46 -19.09
N VAL A 242 6.92 0.70 -19.19
CA VAL A 242 6.33 1.83 -19.93
C VAL A 242 6.39 1.64 -21.44
N SER A 243 7.42 1.01 -21.97
CA SER A 243 7.51 0.71 -23.41
C SER A 243 6.44 -0.31 -23.81
N SER A 244 6.30 -1.38 -23.05
CA SER A 244 5.25 -2.38 -23.28
C SER A 244 3.84 -1.74 -23.19
N GLY A 245 3.61 -0.92 -22.15
CA GLY A 245 2.34 -0.21 -21.96
C GLY A 245 2.05 0.78 -23.07
N ALA A 246 3.02 1.59 -23.47
CA ALA A 246 2.87 2.57 -24.56
C ALA A 246 2.55 1.87 -25.89
N GLN A 247 3.23 0.76 -26.20
CA GLN A 247 2.96 0.00 -27.42
C GLN A 247 1.55 -0.61 -27.41
N LEU A 248 1.09 -1.13 -26.26
CA LEU A 248 -0.28 -1.62 -26.11
C LEU A 248 -1.29 -0.50 -26.34
N ILE A 249 -1.10 0.66 -25.71
CA ILE A 249 -2.00 1.81 -25.83
C ILE A 249 -2.13 2.26 -27.28
N LEU A 250 -1.01 2.41 -27.99
CA LEU A 250 -1.01 2.83 -29.39
C LEU A 250 -1.62 1.76 -30.31
N LYS A 251 -1.42 0.48 -29.99
CA LYS A 251 -2.07 -0.62 -30.73
C LYS A 251 -3.58 -0.57 -30.57
N GLU A 252 -4.06 -0.46 -29.34
CA GLU A 252 -5.52 -0.40 -29.08
C GLU A 252 -6.16 0.84 -29.72
N LEU A 253 -5.47 1.97 -29.74
CA LEU A 253 -5.92 3.19 -30.41
C LEU A 253 -6.08 2.93 -31.93
N ALA A 254 -5.07 2.32 -32.55
CA ALA A 254 -5.09 1.98 -33.98
C ALA A 254 -6.14 0.92 -34.31
N ASP A 255 -6.33 -0.09 -33.46
CA ASP A 255 -7.35 -1.14 -33.64
C ASP A 255 -8.78 -0.55 -33.66
N LYS A 256 -9.01 0.55 -32.97
CA LYS A 256 -10.26 1.32 -32.98
C LYS A 256 -10.39 2.25 -34.18
N GLY A 257 -9.35 2.35 -35.01
CA GLY A 257 -9.32 3.20 -36.20
C GLY A 257 -9.07 4.68 -35.93
N TYR A 258 -8.60 5.05 -34.75
CA TYR A 258 -8.29 6.42 -34.39
C TYR A 258 -6.88 6.84 -34.91
N ASP A 259 -6.77 8.09 -35.35
CA ASP A 259 -5.49 8.68 -35.70
C ASP A 259 -4.63 8.88 -34.44
N ILE A 260 -3.34 8.60 -34.54
CA ILE A 260 -2.39 8.77 -33.42
C ILE A 260 -2.36 10.20 -32.89
N ARG A 261 -2.65 11.19 -33.72
CA ARG A 261 -2.72 12.61 -33.34
C ARG A 261 -3.92 12.91 -32.45
N SER A 262 -4.93 12.04 -32.43
CA SER A 262 -6.08 12.14 -31.54
C SER A 262 -5.91 11.40 -30.20
N LEU A 263 -4.68 10.95 -29.89
CA LEU A 263 -4.41 10.20 -28.66
C LEU A 263 -5.00 10.86 -27.41
N SER A 264 -4.81 12.16 -27.23
CA SER A 264 -5.30 12.90 -26.07
C SER A 264 -6.84 13.03 -26.00
N ASP A 265 -7.54 12.80 -27.11
CA ASP A 265 -9.00 12.79 -27.13
C ASP A 265 -9.60 11.48 -26.61
N HIS A 266 -8.85 10.37 -26.74
CA HIS A 266 -9.31 9.03 -26.43
C HIS A 266 -8.61 8.35 -25.27
N VAL A 267 -7.48 8.87 -24.83
CA VAL A 267 -6.62 8.22 -23.83
C VAL A 267 -6.19 9.19 -22.74
N VAL A 268 -6.27 8.73 -21.50
CA VAL A 268 -5.59 9.33 -20.34
C VAL A 268 -4.64 8.29 -19.77
N ILE A 269 -3.42 8.70 -19.46
CA ILE A 269 -2.45 7.90 -18.72
C ILE A 269 -2.29 8.49 -17.34
N GLN A 270 -2.65 7.75 -16.31
CA GLN A 270 -2.40 8.15 -14.93
C GLN A 270 -1.06 7.55 -14.48
N ILE A 271 -0.09 8.42 -14.26
CA ILE A 271 1.26 8.07 -13.80
C ILE A 271 1.25 7.98 -12.27
N ASN A 272 1.34 6.75 -11.75
CA ASN A 272 1.31 6.50 -10.31
C ASN A 272 2.72 6.56 -9.72
N ASP A 273 3.03 7.68 -9.07
CA ASP A 273 4.39 8.07 -8.66
C ASP A 273 5.33 8.26 -9.87
N THR A 274 6.64 8.21 -9.67
CA THR A 274 7.64 8.48 -10.72
C THR A 274 8.09 7.24 -11.50
N HIS A 275 7.71 6.06 -11.06
CA HIS A 275 8.14 4.81 -11.72
C HIS A 275 7.74 4.73 -13.19
N PRO A 276 6.55 5.21 -13.62
CA PRO A 276 6.16 5.24 -15.03
C PRO A 276 6.56 6.49 -15.80
N SER A 277 7.34 7.41 -15.23
CA SER A 277 7.62 8.73 -15.86
C SER A 277 8.21 8.64 -17.27
N MET A 278 9.01 7.60 -17.54
CA MET A 278 9.57 7.39 -18.89
C MET A 278 8.52 7.12 -19.99
N VAL A 279 7.25 6.92 -19.64
CA VAL A 279 6.18 6.83 -20.64
C VAL A 279 6.09 8.10 -21.49
N ILE A 280 6.44 9.26 -20.94
CA ILE A 280 6.42 10.54 -21.65
C ILE A 280 7.40 10.54 -22.81
N PRO A 281 8.72 10.38 -22.62
CA PRO A 281 9.64 10.33 -23.73
C PRO A 281 9.45 9.09 -24.62
N GLU A 282 8.99 7.95 -24.09
CA GLU A 282 8.72 6.75 -24.89
C GLU A 282 7.57 6.95 -25.87
N LEU A 283 6.47 7.55 -25.45
CA LEU A 283 5.36 7.88 -26.35
C LEU A 283 5.81 8.86 -27.44
N ILE A 284 6.59 9.88 -27.09
CA ILE A 284 7.13 10.83 -28.09
C ILE A 284 7.97 10.07 -29.11
N ARG A 285 8.86 9.17 -28.66
CA ARG A 285 9.70 8.35 -29.55
C ARG A 285 8.85 7.51 -30.49
N LEU A 286 7.86 6.81 -29.98
CA LEU A 286 6.96 5.97 -30.77
C LEU A 286 6.10 6.77 -31.75
N MET A 287 5.68 7.98 -31.37
CA MET A 287 4.93 8.88 -32.24
C MET A 287 5.81 9.41 -33.38
N GLN A 288 7.09 9.76 -33.10
CA GLN A 288 8.03 10.16 -34.12
C GLN A 288 8.28 9.04 -35.13
N GLU A 289 8.42 7.80 -34.72
CA GLU A 289 8.53 6.65 -35.63
C GLU A 289 7.32 6.51 -36.55
N ARG A 290 6.17 7.04 -36.15
CA ARG A 290 4.90 7.05 -36.91
C ARG A 290 4.67 8.36 -37.65
N GLY A 291 5.72 9.19 -37.81
CA GLY A 291 5.68 10.40 -38.62
C GLY A 291 5.09 11.64 -37.93
N VAL A 292 4.93 11.64 -36.62
CA VAL A 292 4.51 12.83 -35.85
C VAL A 292 5.75 13.65 -35.49
N ALA A 293 5.70 14.97 -35.76
CA ALA A 293 6.80 15.86 -35.42
C ALA A 293 6.99 15.94 -33.88
N PHE A 294 8.22 16.16 -33.42
CA PHE A 294 8.57 16.17 -32.01
C PHE A 294 7.70 17.12 -31.19
N GLU A 295 7.57 18.37 -31.64
CA GLU A 295 6.83 19.42 -30.93
C GLU A 295 5.34 19.07 -30.83
N GLU A 296 4.77 18.52 -31.89
CA GLU A 296 3.38 18.03 -31.91
C GLU A 296 3.22 16.84 -30.96
N ALA A 297 4.12 15.86 -31.01
CA ALA A 297 4.11 14.69 -30.12
C ALA A 297 4.19 15.11 -28.64
N ALA A 298 5.10 16.04 -28.31
CA ALA A 298 5.25 16.53 -26.94
C ALA A 298 3.96 17.21 -26.44
N GLN A 299 3.27 17.98 -27.30
CA GLN A 299 1.99 18.61 -26.94
C GLN A 299 0.88 17.60 -26.73
N ILE A 300 0.78 16.58 -27.58
CA ILE A 300 -0.21 15.50 -27.45
C ILE A 300 0.03 14.72 -26.15
N VAL A 301 1.26 14.34 -25.87
CA VAL A 301 1.62 13.60 -24.65
C VAL A 301 1.34 14.43 -23.40
N ALA A 302 1.64 15.74 -23.42
CA ALA A 302 1.35 16.62 -22.30
C ALA A 302 -0.15 16.75 -21.98
N LYS A 303 -1.02 16.52 -22.97
CA LYS A 303 -2.49 16.49 -22.79
C LYS A 303 -3.02 15.09 -22.45
N THR A 304 -2.18 14.06 -22.54
CA THR A 304 -2.56 12.67 -22.31
C THR A 304 -2.19 12.20 -20.90
N CYS A 305 -1.08 12.69 -20.34
CA CYS A 305 -0.53 12.21 -19.06
C CYS A 305 -0.95 13.07 -17.88
N ALA A 306 -1.32 12.41 -16.81
CA ALA A 306 -1.60 13.00 -15.50
C ALA A 306 -0.72 12.32 -14.45
N TYR A 307 -0.19 13.07 -13.49
CA TYR A 307 0.76 12.61 -12.50
C TYR A 307 0.21 12.68 -11.09
N THR A 308 0.28 11.57 -10.37
CA THR A 308 0.01 11.50 -8.93
C THR A 308 1.32 11.42 -8.16
N ASN A 309 1.55 12.39 -7.28
CA ASN A 309 2.68 12.39 -6.37
C ASN A 309 2.33 11.67 -5.06
N HIS A 310 3.15 10.69 -4.66
CA HIS A 310 3.01 9.98 -3.39
C HIS A 310 4.13 10.30 -2.40
N THR A 311 5.03 11.20 -2.77
CA THR A 311 6.25 11.51 -2.01
C THR A 311 6.16 12.95 -1.52
N ILE A 312 6.34 13.17 -0.20
CA ILE A 312 6.36 14.54 0.33
C ILE A 312 7.70 15.20 0.05
N LEU A 313 8.80 14.56 0.45
CA LEU A 313 10.13 15.18 0.36
C LEU A 313 10.60 15.28 -1.10
N ALA A 314 10.83 16.51 -1.58
CA ALA A 314 11.39 16.75 -2.90
C ALA A 314 12.74 16.04 -3.12
N GLU A 315 13.55 15.95 -2.08
CA GLU A 315 14.84 15.24 -2.10
C GLU A 315 14.74 13.75 -2.37
N ALA A 316 13.61 13.13 -1.97
CA ALA A 316 13.34 11.71 -2.18
C ALA A 316 12.76 11.42 -3.56
N LEU A 317 12.42 12.43 -4.36
CA LEU A 317 11.96 12.27 -5.73
C LEU A 317 13.06 11.65 -6.59
N GLU A 318 12.66 10.67 -7.40
CA GLU A 318 13.57 9.87 -8.20
C GLU A 318 14.30 10.71 -9.25
N LYS A 319 15.60 10.58 -9.29
CA LYS A 319 16.49 11.21 -10.27
C LYS A 319 17.60 10.24 -10.64
N TRP A 320 17.88 10.15 -11.94
CA TRP A 320 18.85 9.22 -12.46
C TRP A 320 20.02 9.96 -13.14
N PRO A 321 21.27 9.54 -12.92
CA PRO A 321 22.38 10.06 -13.71
C PRO A 321 22.11 9.88 -15.20
N VAL A 322 22.39 10.90 -16.01
CA VAL A 322 22.28 10.81 -17.47
C VAL A 322 23.06 9.61 -18.00
N SER A 323 24.25 9.34 -17.44
CA SER A 323 25.08 8.20 -17.81
C SER A 323 24.38 6.85 -17.63
N TYR A 324 23.51 6.71 -16.64
CA TYR A 324 22.74 5.48 -16.42
C TYR A 324 21.68 5.28 -17.50
N LEU A 325 20.98 6.35 -17.87
CA LEU A 325 19.99 6.30 -18.94
C LEU A 325 20.64 6.05 -20.29
N GLU A 326 21.82 6.62 -20.55
CA GLU A 326 22.62 6.35 -21.75
C GLU A 326 23.10 4.90 -21.83
N GLU A 327 23.35 4.28 -20.68
CA GLU A 327 23.75 2.87 -20.60
C GLU A 327 22.58 1.90 -20.84
N VAL A 328 21.37 2.25 -20.42
CA VAL A 328 20.18 1.39 -20.51
C VAL A 328 19.32 1.71 -21.74
N VAL A 329 18.97 2.98 -21.92
CA VAL A 329 17.99 3.45 -22.93
C VAL A 329 18.48 4.69 -23.66
N PRO A 330 19.61 4.60 -24.40
CA PRO A 330 20.20 5.76 -25.05
C PRO A 330 19.25 6.42 -26.06
N GLN A 331 18.29 5.70 -26.62
CA GLN A 331 17.29 6.22 -27.55
C GLN A 331 16.35 7.27 -26.93
N LEU A 332 16.19 7.28 -25.61
CA LEU A 332 15.38 8.29 -24.93
C LEU A 332 16.14 9.58 -24.63
N MET A 333 17.46 9.53 -24.53
CA MET A 333 18.25 10.70 -24.10
C MET A 333 18.14 11.90 -25.03
N PRO A 334 18.19 11.78 -26.38
CA PRO A 334 17.96 12.90 -27.27
C PRO A 334 16.60 13.57 -27.04
N ILE A 335 15.55 12.77 -26.76
CA ILE A 335 14.21 13.26 -26.51
C ILE A 335 14.16 13.99 -25.17
N ILE A 336 14.71 13.39 -24.10
CA ILE A 336 14.76 13.99 -22.77
C ILE A 336 15.54 15.31 -22.79
N ARG A 337 16.70 15.37 -23.50
CA ARG A 337 17.48 16.60 -23.66
C ARG A 337 16.67 17.70 -24.36
N LYS A 338 15.93 17.37 -25.40
CA LYS A 338 15.09 18.33 -26.11
C LYS A 338 13.94 18.83 -25.26
N LEU A 339 13.30 17.95 -24.48
CA LEU A 339 12.28 18.33 -23.50
C LEU A 339 12.84 19.29 -22.44
N ASP A 340 14.04 19.01 -21.94
CA ASP A 340 14.74 19.85 -20.97
C ASP A 340 15.07 21.25 -21.57
N GLU A 341 15.62 21.29 -22.78
CA GLU A 341 15.91 22.54 -23.49
C GLU A 341 14.66 23.40 -23.69
N MET A 342 13.55 22.80 -24.10
CA MET A 342 12.27 23.50 -24.25
C MET A 342 11.75 24.03 -22.91
N ALA A 343 11.85 23.25 -21.84
CA ALA A 343 11.44 23.67 -20.51
C ALA A 343 12.31 24.82 -19.98
N LYS A 344 13.64 24.73 -20.13
CA LYS A 344 14.58 25.80 -19.74
C LYS A 344 14.41 27.09 -20.54
N ALA A 345 14.08 26.98 -21.81
CA ALA A 345 13.80 28.16 -22.64
C ALA A 345 12.55 28.93 -22.15
N LYS A 346 11.55 28.21 -21.66
CA LYS A 346 10.31 28.79 -21.15
C LYS A 346 10.43 29.22 -19.69
N TYR A 347 11.10 28.43 -18.87
CA TYR A 347 11.25 28.61 -17.42
C TYR A 347 12.73 28.45 -17.02
N PRO A 348 13.52 29.52 -17.07
CA PRO A 348 14.96 29.47 -16.80
C PRO A 348 15.29 29.42 -15.29
N ASP A 349 14.65 28.54 -14.56
CA ASP A 349 14.85 28.32 -13.13
C ASP A 349 15.40 26.90 -12.92
N GLU A 350 16.59 26.80 -12.35
CA GLU A 350 17.27 25.51 -12.11
C GLU A 350 16.45 24.56 -11.24
N ARG A 351 15.60 25.09 -10.35
CA ARG A 351 14.75 24.28 -9.47
C ARG A 351 13.70 23.48 -10.21
N VAL A 352 13.38 23.85 -11.44
CA VAL A 352 12.39 23.14 -12.29
C VAL A 352 13.05 22.48 -13.52
N ALA A 353 14.37 22.48 -13.62
CA ALA A 353 15.08 21.82 -14.71
C ALA A 353 14.84 20.31 -14.69
N ILE A 354 14.65 19.72 -15.86
CA ILE A 354 14.57 18.25 -16.00
C ILE A 354 15.95 17.63 -15.80
N ILE A 355 16.97 18.17 -16.48
CA ILE A 355 18.37 17.78 -16.28
C ILE A 355 19.05 18.86 -15.44
N ASP A 356 19.51 18.50 -14.26
CA ASP A 356 20.16 19.42 -13.33
C ASP A 356 21.65 19.63 -13.68
N LYS A 357 22.30 20.52 -12.93
CA LYS A 357 23.74 20.86 -13.11
C LYS A 357 24.68 19.68 -12.83
N GLU A 358 24.21 18.68 -12.11
CA GLU A 358 24.97 17.46 -11.79
C GLU A 358 24.72 16.36 -12.82
N ASN A 359 24.09 16.67 -13.95
CA ASN A 359 23.74 15.70 -15.01
C ASN A 359 22.83 14.56 -14.52
N ARG A 360 21.80 14.91 -13.74
CA ARG A 360 20.76 13.97 -13.30
C ARG A 360 19.42 14.34 -13.90
N VAL A 361 18.67 13.33 -14.36
CA VAL A 361 17.32 13.50 -14.88
C VAL A 361 16.32 13.38 -13.73
N HIS A 362 15.56 14.43 -13.49
CA HIS A 362 14.49 14.48 -12.51
C HIS A 362 13.19 13.95 -13.11
N MET A 363 12.78 12.76 -12.71
CA MET A 363 11.65 12.06 -13.32
C MET A 363 10.32 12.81 -13.08
N ALA A 364 10.05 13.26 -11.87
CA ALA A 364 8.86 14.03 -11.56
C ALA A 364 8.80 15.37 -12.30
N HIS A 365 9.94 15.99 -12.61
CA HIS A 365 9.97 17.24 -13.35
C HIS A 365 9.49 17.06 -14.80
N MET A 366 9.79 15.92 -15.43
CA MET A 366 9.20 15.58 -16.74
C MET A 366 7.67 15.49 -16.65
N ASP A 367 7.17 14.81 -15.62
CA ASP A 367 5.73 14.62 -15.41
C ASP A 367 5.00 15.95 -15.24
N MET A 368 5.58 16.88 -14.49
CA MET A 368 4.97 18.19 -14.21
C MET A 368 5.03 19.14 -15.41
N HIS A 369 6.11 19.12 -16.19
CA HIS A 369 6.18 19.93 -17.41
C HIS A 369 5.30 19.38 -18.53
N TYR A 370 5.28 18.06 -18.72
CA TYR A 370 4.63 17.39 -19.86
C TYR A 370 3.44 16.52 -19.45
N GLY A 371 2.77 16.89 -18.41
CA GLY A 371 1.47 16.37 -17.99
C GLY A 371 0.47 17.52 -17.73
N PHE A 372 -0.82 17.22 -17.73
CA PHE A 372 -1.86 18.24 -17.57
C PHE A 372 -2.41 18.33 -16.13
N SER A 373 -2.11 17.39 -15.28
CA SER A 373 -2.55 17.36 -13.88
C SER A 373 -1.46 16.83 -12.97
N VAL A 374 -1.32 17.46 -11.81
CA VAL A 374 -0.45 17.06 -10.71
C VAL A 374 -1.29 17.01 -9.46
N ASN A 375 -1.52 15.82 -8.90
CA ASN A 375 -2.29 15.75 -7.67
C ASN A 375 -1.48 15.18 -6.51
N GLY A 376 -1.74 15.74 -5.32
CA GLY A 376 -1.42 15.12 -4.04
C GLY A 376 -2.50 14.12 -3.64
N VAL A 377 -2.29 13.42 -2.53
CA VAL A 377 -3.10 12.27 -2.12
C VAL A 377 -3.77 12.43 -0.74
N ALA A 378 -3.66 13.59 -0.15
CA ALA A 378 -4.40 14.07 1.02
C ALA A 378 -4.36 15.60 1.03
N ALA A 379 -5.31 16.24 1.73
CA ALA A 379 -5.41 17.69 1.76
C ALA A 379 -4.12 18.35 2.28
N LEU A 380 -3.59 17.89 3.42
CA LEU A 380 -2.33 18.40 3.98
C LEU A 380 -1.16 18.18 3.03
N HIS A 381 -1.03 16.99 2.45
CA HIS A 381 0.02 16.65 1.48
C HIS A 381 0.04 17.62 0.31
N THR A 382 -1.12 17.87 -0.28
CA THR A 382 -1.27 18.78 -1.41
C THR A 382 -0.86 20.21 -1.04
N GLU A 383 -1.24 20.69 0.15
CA GLU A 383 -0.83 22.01 0.64
C GLU A 383 0.68 22.10 0.87
N ILE A 384 1.31 21.06 1.41
CA ILE A 384 2.77 21.01 1.58
C ILE A 384 3.47 21.05 0.21
N LEU A 385 2.96 20.31 -0.77
CA LEU A 385 3.50 20.36 -2.14
C LEU A 385 3.44 21.78 -2.73
N LYS A 386 2.30 22.45 -2.61
CA LYS A 386 2.09 23.81 -3.14
C LYS A 386 2.93 24.88 -2.44
N LYS A 387 3.05 24.78 -1.11
CA LYS A 387 3.64 25.86 -0.28
C LYS A 387 5.14 25.70 -0.07
N SER A 388 5.67 24.48 -0.16
CA SER A 388 7.10 24.20 0.11
C SER A 388 7.74 23.30 -0.93
N GLU A 389 7.42 22.02 -0.94
CA GLU A 389 8.21 20.99 -1.63
C GLU A 389 8.22 21.16 -3.16
N LEU A 390 7.09 21.47 -3.78
CA LEU A 390 6.97 21.68 -5.22
C LEU A 390 6.53 23.12 -5.54
N LYS A 391 6.78 24.06 -4.64
CA LYS A 391 6.41 25.47 -4.82
C LYS A 391 6.91 26.04 -6.14
N PRO A 392 8.14 25.83 -6.61
CA PRO A 392 8.58 26.32 -7.92
C PRO A 392 7.70 25.86 -9.09
N PHE A 393 7.20 24.63 -9.05
CA PHE A 393 6.26 24.13 -10.05
C PHE A 393 4.84 24.69 -9.87
N TYR A 394 4.39 24.85 -8.65
CA TYR A 394 3.10 25.47 -8.38
C TYR A 394 3.06 26.93 -8.84
N ASP A 395 4.16 27.65 -8.69
CA ASP A 395 4.27 29.05 -9.13
C ASP A 395 4.12 29.18 -10.66
N ILE A 396 4.55 28.20 -11.44
CA ILE A 396 4.48 28.23 -12.91
C ILE A 396 3.27 27.48 -13.49
N TYR A 397 2.71 26.52 -12.77
CA TYR A 397 1.58 25.70 -13.21
C TYR A 397 0.49 25.56 -12.13
N PRO A 398 0.00 26.67 -11.52
CA PRO A 398 -0.96 26.56 -10.43
C PRO A 398 -2.24 25.82 -10.84
N GLU A 399 -2.64 25.89 -12.11
CA GLU A 399 -3.82 25.24 -12.66
C GLU A 399 -3.73 23.71 -12.73
N LYS A 400 -2.51 23.14 -12.73
CA LYS A 400 -2.32 21.68 -12.76
C LYS A 400 -2.50 21.03 -11.40
N PHE A 401 -2.27 21.77 -10.32
CA PHE A 401 -2.24 21.22 -8.95
C PHE A 401 -3.64 21.04 -8.39
N ASN A 402 -3.92 19.85 -7.90
CA ASN A 402 -5.18 19.51 -7.24
C ASN A 402 -4.97 18.40 -6.21
N ASN A 403 -5.97 18.21 -5.33
CA ASN A 403 -5.98 17.16 -4.33
C ASN A 403 -6.97 16.05 -4.71
N LYS A 404 -6.52 14.81 -4.58
CA LYS A 404 -7.37 13.62 -4.62
C LYS A 404 -7.05 12.77 -3.39
N THR A 405 -7.77 12.99 -2.31
CA THR A 405 -7.57 12.21 -1.09
C THR A 405 -7.78 10.73 -1.38
N ASN A 406 -6.80 9.92 -1.00
CA ASN A 406 -6.83 8.48 -1.18
C ASN A 406 -8.08 7.85 -0.57
N GLY A 407 -8.38 6.65 -1.00
CA GLY A 407 -9.49 5.85 -0.50
C GLY A 407 -9.19 4.36 -0.60
N ILE A 408 -10.09 3.58 -0.04
CA ILE A 408 -10.00 2.13 0.05
C ILE A 408 -11.27 1.49 -0.48
N THR A 409 -11.18 0.29 -1.05
CA THR A 409 -12.38 -0.46 -1.45
C THR A 409 -13.05 -1.11 -0.24
N PHE A 410 -14.34 -0.82 -0.04
CA PHE A 410 -15.13 -1.41 1.04
C PHE A 410 -15.48 -2.88 0.77
N ARG A 411 -15.44 -3.33 -0.51
CA ARG A 411 -15.63 -4.74 -0.85
C ARG A 411 -14.63 -5.62 -0.12
N ARG A 412 -13.34 -5.29 -0.18
CA ARG A 412 -12.30 -6.04 0.55
C ARG A 412 -12.26 -5.69 2.03
N TRP A 413 -12.28 -4.41 2.37
CA TRP A 413 -11.94 -3.94 3.72
C TRP A 413 -13.13 -3.87 4.68
N LEU A 414 -14.32 -4.24 4.23
CA LEU A 414 -15.49 -4.42 5.08
C LEU A 414 -16.29 -5.68 4.70
N LEU A 415 -16.80 -5.76 3.47
CA LEU A 415 -17.64 -6.89 3.03
C LEU A 415 -16.92 -8.23 3.15
N HIS A 416 -15.66 -8.31 2.73
CA HIS A 416 -14.87 -9.53 2.79
C HIS A 416 -14.28 -9.79 4.18
N CYS A 417 -13.54 -8.84 4.74
CA CYS A 417 -12.78 -9.09 5.98
C CYS A 417 -13.57 -8.95 7.28
N ASN A 418 -14.75 -8.31 7.25
CA ASN A 418 -15.61 -8.12 8.42
C ASN A 418 -17.10 -8.27 8.07
N PRO A 419 -17.51 -9.46 7.61
CA PRO A 419 -18.90 -9.68 7.17
C PRO A 419 -19.92 -9.50 8.29
N GLU A 420 -19.55 -9.75 9.54
CA GLU A 420 -20.44 -9.57 10.69
C GLU A 420 -20.77 -8.10 10.91
N LEU A 421 -19.78 -7.21 10.82
CA LEU A 421 -20.00 -5.76 10.92
C LEU A 421 -20.79 -5.27 9.70
N ALA A 422 -20.47 -5.72 8.50
CA ALA A 422 -21.21 -5.38 7.28
C ALA A 422 -22.70 -5.78 7.36
N ALA A 423 -22.98 -6.98 7.85
CA ALA A 423 -24.36 -7.46 8.06
C ALA A 423 -25.10 -6.61 9.09
N TYR A 424 -24.47 -6.27 10.20
CA TYR A 424 -25.08 -5.45 11.23
C TYR A 424 -25.35 -4.01 10.76
N ILE A 425 -24.42 -3.41 10.03
CA ILE A 425 -24.65 -2.10 9.39
C ILE A 425 -25.88 -2.18 8.47
N THR A 426 -25.97 -3.22 7.66
CA THR A 426 -27.11 -3.41 6.75
C THR A 426 -28.44 -3.59 7.51
N GLU A 427 -28.43 -4.29 8.64
CA GLU A 427 -29.60 -4.41 9.53
C GLU A 427 -30.05 -3.03 10.05
N LEU A 428 -29.12 -2.16 10.41
CA LEU A 428 -29.43 -0.84 11.00
C LEU A 428 -29.89 0.19 9.95
N ILE A 429 -29.24 0.26 8.79
CA ILE A 429 -29.41 1.36 7.84
C ILE A 429 -29.80 0.92 6.40
N GLY A 430 -30.02 -0.37 6.17
CA GLY A 430 -30.24 -0.90 4.83
C GLY A 430 -28.94 -1.14 4.07
N ASP A 431 -29.01 -1.60 2.83
CA ASP A 431 -27.86 -2.02 2.02
C ASP A 431 -27.32 -0.93 1.07
N GLY A 432 -27.95 0.23 1.04
CA GLY A 432 -27.57 1.35 0.15
C GLY A 432 -26.12 1.81 0.30
N TRP A 433 -25.56 1.68 1.51
CA TRP A 433 -24.16 2.04 1.79
C TRP A 433 -23.14 1.24 0.98
N LYS A 434 -23.50 0.05 0.50
CA LYS A 434 -22.61 -0.79 -0.33
C LYS A 434 -22.31 -0.15 -1.69
N LYS A 435 -23.21 0.68 -2.19
CA LYS A 435 -23.07 1.45 -3.45
C LYS A 435 -22.81 2.93 -3.21
N ASN A 436 -23.27 3.46 -2.08
CA ASN A 436 -23.05 4.85 -1.67
C ASN A 436 -22.53 4.89 -0.24
N ALA A 437 -21.23 4.87 -0.08
CA ALA A 437 -20.56 4.82 1.22
C ALA A 437 -20.92 6.01 2.14
N ALA A 438 -21.35 7.15 1.60
CA ALA A 438 -21.81 8.29 2.40
C ALA A 438 -23.00 7.94 3.29
N GLU A 439 -23.78 6.92 2.94
CA GLU A 439 -24.91 6.46 3.77
C GLU A 439 -24.47 5.88 5.12
N LEU A 440 -23.21 5.52 5.32
CA LEU A 440 -22.70 5.10 6.62
C LEU A 440 -22.95 6.15 7.71
N GLU A 441 -23.05 7.43 7.39
CA GLU A 441 -23.36 8.48 8.36
C GLU A 441 -24.72 8.30 9.05
N LYS A 442 -25.65 7.54 8.45
CA LYS A 442 -26.93 7.18 9.09
C LYS A 442 -26.72 6.41 10.41
N LEU A 443 -25.57 5.75 10.59
CA LEU A 443 -25.21 5.10 11.84
C LEU A 443 -25.14 6.06 13.03
N LEU A 444 -24.91 7.35 12.79
CA LEU A 444 -24.86 8.36 13.86
C LEU A 444 -26.17 8.47 14.64
N GLU A 445 -27.30 8.10 14.06
CA GLU A 445 -28.58 8.05 14.75
C GLU A 445 -28.57 7.08 15.94
N PHE A 446 -27.69 6.08 15.90
CA PHE A 446 -27.56 5.04 16.92
C PHE A 446 -26.43 5.28 17.93
N GLN A 447 -25.74 6.42 17.87
CA GLN A 447 -24.53 6.67 18.68
C GLN A 447 -24.75 6.67 20.20
N ASN A 448 -26.00 6.78 20.65
CA ASN A 448 -26.38 6.72 22.05
C ASN A 448 -27.29 5.52 22.39
N ASP A 449 -27.49 4.60 21.47
CA ASP A 449 -28.28 3.38 21.68
C ASP A 449 -27.39 2.29 22.29
N GLU A 450 -27.62 2.00 23.58
CA GLU A 450 -26.81 1.03 24.32
C GLU A 450 -26.83 -0.38 23.73
N LYS A 451 -27.94 -0.80 23.10
CA LYS A 451 -28.01 -2.12 22.44
C LYS A 451 -27.14 -2.17 21.21
N VAL A 452 -27.17 -1.10 20.42
CA VAL A 452 -26.33 -0.99 19.22
C VAL A 452 -24.86 -0.94 19.62
N LEU A 453 -24.51 -0.12 20.60
CA LEU A 453 -23.14 -0.01 21.11
C LEU A 453 -22.64 -1.33 21.67
N SER A 454 -23.44 -2.05 22.43
CA SER A 454 -23.09 -3.38 22.93
C SER A 454 -22.84 -4.38 21.79
N ARG A 455 -23.62 -4.31 20.72
CA ARG A 455 -23.43 -5.17 19.57
C ARG A 455 -22.14 -4.86 18.81
N PHE A 456 -21.74 -3.60 18.72
CA PHE A 456 -20.43 -3.22 18.18
C PHE A 456 -19.28 -3.84 18.96
N ILE A 457 -19.37 -3.83 20.31
CA ILE A 457 -18.39 -4.49 21.18
C ILE A 457 -18.35 -6.00 20.91
N GLU A 458 -19.50 -6.67 20.87
CA GLU A 458 -19.59 -8.11 20.63
C GLU A 458 -18.96 -8.51 19.28
N ILE A 459 -19.23 -7.75 18.23
CA ILE A 459 -18.63 -7.99 16.90
C ILE A 459 -17.11 -7.86 16.98
N LYS A 460 -16.61 -6.80 17.63
CA LYS A 460 -15.17 -6.60 17.83
C LYS A 460 -14.55 -7.75 18.61
N ASP A 461 -15.17 -8.17 19.70
CA ASP A 461 -14.69 -9.27 20.52
C ASP A 461 -14.64 -10.59 19.73
N GLY A 462 -15.63 -10.81 18.86
CA GLY A 462 -15.62 -11.92 17.91
C GLY A 462 -14.42 -11.88 16.96
N LYS A 463 -14.12 -10.73 16.39
CA LYS A 463 -12.96 -10.56 15.52
C LYS A 463 -11.62 -10.73 16.25
N LYS A 464 -11.55 -10.31 17.50
CA LYS A 464 -10.37 -10.54 18.35
C LYS A 464 -10.18 -12.03 18.66
N ALA A 465 -11.25 -12.76 18.89
CA ALA A 465 -11.23 -14.21 19.05
C ALA A 465 -10.79 -14.93 17.74
N ASP A 466 -11.29 -14.48 16.60
CA ASP A 466 -10.87 -15.00 15.29
C ASP A 466 -9.37 -14.78 15.05
N LEU A 467 -8.85 -13.60 15.36
CA LEU A 467 -7.42 -13.30 15.23
C LEU A 467 -6.58 -14.16 16.17
N LYS A 468 -7.03 -14.37 17.41
CA LYS A 468 -6.35 -15.26 18.35
C LYS A 468 -6.17 -16.66 17.76
N ASN A 469 -7.24 -17.24 17.20
CA ASN A 469 -7.22 -18.55 16.59
C ASN A 469 -6.32 -18.58 15.35
N TYR A 470 -6.43 -17.57 14.50
CA TYR A 470 -5.63 -17.44 13.28
C TYR A 470 -4.11 -17.39 13.58
N LEU A 471 -3.68 -16.58 14.54
CA LEU A 471 -2.28 -16.48 14.92
C LEU A 471 -1.77 -17.77 15.58
N LYS A 472 -2.63 -18.45 16.35
CA LYS A 472 -2.28 -19.75 16.93
C LYS A 472 -2.07 -20.83 15.86
N GLU A 473 -2.99 -20.91 14.90
CA GLU A 473 -2.95 -21.92 13.83
C GLU A 473 -1.81 -21.67 12.82
N THR A 474 -1.58 -20.40 12.46
CA THR A 474 -0.64 -20.06 11.37
C THR A 474 0.78 -19.80 11.84
N GLN A 475 0.98 -19.30 13.06
CA GLN A 475 2.29 -18.88 13.57
C GLN A 475 2.62 -19.42 14.96
N ASN A 476 1.73 -20.24 15.55
CA ASN A 476 1.85 -20.75 16.92
C ASN A 476 2.05 -19.65 17.97
N ILE A 477 1.35 -18.52 17.81
CA ILE A 477 1.37 -17.38 18.72
C ILE A 477 0.10 -17.41 19.56
N ASP A 478 0.25 -17.32 20.87
CA ASP A 478 -0.87 -17.22 21.83
C ASP A 478 -1.06 -15.77 22.24
N ILE A 479 -2.28 -15.26 22.10
CA ILE A 479 -2.69 -13.93 22.58
C ILE A 479 -3.97 -14.02 23.39
N ALA A 480 -4.19 -13.07 24.29
CA ALA A 480 -5.40 -12.97 25.09
C ALA A 480 -6.44 -12.10 24.37
N ALA A 481 -7.56 -12.70 23.94
CA ALA A 481 -8.60 -11.99 23.20
C ALA A 481 -9.32 -10.90 24.02
N ASP A 482 -9.26 -10.98 25.35
CA ASP A 482 -9.84 -10.00 26.29
C ASP A 482 -8.88 -8.83 26.63
N SER A 483 -7.70 -8.77 25.99
CA SER A 483 -6.77 -7.65 26.10
C SER A 483 -7.10 -6.53 25.11
N VAL A 484 -6.52 -5.34 25.31
CA VAL A 484 -6.57 -4.26 24.34
C VAL A 484 -5.65 -4.61 23.17
N PHE A 485 -6.15 -4.60 21.93
CA PHE A 485 -5.34 -4.83 20.74
C PHE A 485 -4.88 -3.50 20.14
N ASP A 486 -3.60 -3.20 20.37
CA ASP A 486 -2.88 -2.05 19.81
C ASP A 486 -2.07 -2.54 18.60
N ILE A 487 -2.38 -2.04 17.41
CA ILE A 487 -1.85 -2.60 16.15
C ILE A 487 -1.16 -1.54 15.32
N GLN A 488 0.08 -1.82 14.94
CA GLN A 488 0.88 -1.04 13.99
C GLN A 488 1.36 -1.94 12.87
N ILE A 489 0.66 -1.93 11.74
CA ILE A 489 0.97 -2.75 10.56
C ILE A 489 1.17 -1.87 9.33
N LYS A 490 2.40 -1.80 8.89
CA LYS A 490 2.86 -0.98 7.76
C LYS A 490 4.32 -1.30 7.43
N ARG A 491 4.78 -0.90 6.24
CA ARG A 491 6.20 -0.99 5.89
C ARG A 491 7.06 -0.39 7.01
N LEU A 492 8.17 -1.04 7.34
CA LEU A 492 9.06 -0.50 8.35
C LEU A 492 9.92 0.61 7.77
N HIS A 493 9.79 1.80 8.35
CA HIS A 493 10.60 2.96 8.02
C HIS A 493 10.69 3.88 9.25
N GLU A 494 11.83 4.51 9.46
CA GLU A 494 12.06 5.38 10.61
C GLU A 494 11.03 6.51 10.73
N TYR A 495 10.53 7.07 9.61
CA TYR A 495 9.54 8.14 9.67
C TYR A 495 8.15 7.67 10.16
N LYS A 496 7.84 6.37 10.03
CA LYS A 496 6.63 5.74 10.57
C LYS A 496 6.74 5.47 12.07
N ARG A 497 7.93 5.59 12.58
CA ARG A 497 8.32 5.62 14.00
C ARG A 497 7.93 4.39 14.82
N GLN A 498 8.05 3.19 14.22
CA GLN A 498 7.92 1.94 14.99
C GLN A 498 8.91 1.91 16.17
N GLN A 499 10.06 2.55 16.06
CA GLN A 499 11.01 2.72 17.16
C GLN A 499 10.43 3.50 18.34
N MET A 500 9.55 4.47 18.10
CA MET A 500 8.87 5.20 19.17
C MET A 500 7.87 4.30 19.91
N ASN A 501 7.16 3.44 19.19
CA ASN A 501 6.31 2.43 19.80
C ASN A 501 7.12 1.39 20.59
N ALA A 502 8.31 1.02 20.11
CA ALA A 502 9.25 0.18 20.87
C ALA A 502 9.70 0.85 22.20
N LEU A 503 9.95 2.16 22.19
CA LEU A 503 10.23 2.91 23.44
C LEU A 503 9.03 2.91 24.38
N TYR A 504 7.79 2.97 23.85
CA TYR A 504 6.59 2.80 24.69
C TYR A 504 6.54 1.41 25.32
N ILE A 505 6.88 0.36 24.60
CA ILE A 505 6.94 -1.01 25.15
C ILE A 505 7.91 -1.05 26.34
N ILE A 506 9.09 -0.45 26.21
CA ILE A 506 10.09 -0.36 27.28
C ILE A 506 9.51 0.39 28.47
N HIS A 507 8.84 1.53 28.25
CA HIS A 507 8.17 2.28 29.30
C HIS A 507 7.15 1.40 30.05
N LYS A 508 6.26 0.73 29.34
CA LYS A 508 5.24 -0.12 29.93
C LYS A 508 5.83 -1.32 30.69
N TYR A 509 6.85 -1.95 30.12
CA TYR A 509 7.62 -3.01 30.79
C TYR A 509 8.16 -2.56 32.15
N LYS A 510 8.82 -1.39 32.19
CA LYS A 510 9.36 -0.81 33.42
C LYS A 510 8.29 -0.43 34.42
N GLU A 511 7.17 0.13 33.98
CA GLU A 511 6.03 0.46 34.84
C GLU A 511 5.47 -0.78 35.54
N ILE A 512 5.27 -1.87 34.78
CA ILE A 512 4.76 -3.13 35.33
C ILE A 512 5.75 -3.72 36.32
N LYS A 513 7.05 -3.71 36.02
CA LYS A 513 8.11 -4.13 36.95
C LYS A 513 8.11 -3.30 38.24
N ALA A 514 7.74 -2.03 38.16
CA ALA A 514 7.59 -1.13 39.32
C ALA A 514 6.25 -1.28 40.06
N GLY A 515 5.39 -2.22 39.63
CA GLY A 515 4.12 -2.51 40.26
C GLY A 515 2.91 -1.77 39.69
N LYS A 516 3.09 -0.93 38.65
CA LYS A 516 2.01 -0.22 37.96
C LYS A 516 1.41 -1.10 36.87
N LYS A 517 0.44 -1.92 37.22
CA LYS A 517 -0.17 -2.89 36.32
C LYS A 517 -1.38 -2.26 35.61
N PRO A 518 -1.54 -2.44 34.27
CA PRO A 518 -2.75 -2.01 33.59
C PRO A 518 -3.97 -2.80 34.08
N LYS A 519 -5.14 -2.16 34.12
CA LYS A 519 -6.39 -2.80 34.50
C LYS A 519 -6.81 -3.88 33.51
N THR A 520 -6.76 -3.55 32.21
CA THR A 520 -6.94 -4.51 31.12
C THR A 520 -5.57 -4.77 30.49
N PRO A 521 -5.16 -6.04 30.29
CA PRO A 521 -3.90 -6.36 29.61
C PRO A 521 -3.85 -5.75 28.21
N VAL A 522 -2.64 -5.49 27.72
CA VAL A 522 -2.42 -4.90 26.40
C VAL A 522 -1.63 -5.87 25.54
N THR A 523 -2.12 -6.13 24.34
CA THR A 523 -1.44 -6.87 23.29
C THR A 523 -1.06 -5.91 22.19
N MET A 524 0.25 -5.71 21.98
CA MET A 524 0.79 -4.83 20.97
C MET A 524 1.27 -5.66 19.78
N ILE A 525 0.63 -5.47 18.65
CA ILE A 525 0.84 -6.28 17.44
C ILE A 525 1.47 -5.42 16.35
N PHE A 526 2.61 -5.91 15.84
CA PHE A 526 3.34 -5.31 14.73
C PHE A 526 3.29 -6.23 13.51
N GLY A 527 3.27 -5.64 12.34
CA GLY A 527 3.51 -6.31 11.09
C GLY A 527 4.26 -5.35 10.18
N ALA A 528 5.46 -5.72 9.76
CA ALA A 528 6.31 -4.83 9.00
C ALA A 528 7.40 -5.60 8.24
N LYS A 529 7.67 -5.17 7.02
CA LYS A 529 8.83 -5.60 6.24
C LYS A 529 9.77 -4.41 6.05
N ALA A 530 11.06 -4.62 6.30
CA ALA A 530 12.11 -3.66 6.03
C ALA A 530 12.69 -3.89 4.63
N ALA A 531 13.03 -2.83 3.90
CA ALA A 531 13.78 -2.96 2.67
C ALA A 531 15.11 -3.70 2.95
N PRO A 532 15.56 -4.63 2.09
CA PRO A 532 16.72 -5.48 2.37
C PRO A 532 17.99 -4.71 2.70
N ALA A 533 18.24 -3.57 2.05
CA ALA A 533 19.40 -2.72 2.27
C ALA A 533 19.24 -1.70 3.42
N TYR A 534 18.06 -1.59 4.02
CA TYR A 534 17.77 -0.61 5.06
C TYR A 534 18.13 -1.17 6.45
N ILE A 535 19.38 -1.03 6.82
CA ILE A 535 19.96 -1.64 8.04
C ILE A 535 19.25 -1.16 9.31
N LEU A 536 19.04 0.16 9.48
CA LEU A 536 18.36 0.70 10.66
C LEU A 536 16.92 0.19 10.81
N ALA A 537 16.21 0.03 9.71
CA ALA A 537 14.86 -0.57 9.73
C ALA A 537 14.92 -2.03 10.23
N LYS A 538 15.90 -2.78 9.78
CA LYS A 538 16.15 -4.14 10.30
C LYS A 538 16.52 -4.17 11.77
N ASP A 539 17.27 -3.18 12.24
CA ASP A 539 17.60 -3.02 13.66
C ASP A 539 16.35 -2.75 14.51
N ILE A 540 15.39 -2.00 13.99
CA ILE A 540 14.10 -1.76 14.68
C ILE A 540 13.30 -3.07 14.79
N ILE A 541 13.22 -3.86 13.75
CA ILE A 541 12.59 -5.20 13.78
C ILE A 541 13.28 -6.06 14.83
N HIS A 542 14.61 -6.06 14.85
CA HIS A 542 15.42 -6.80 15.82
C HIS A 542 15.08 -6.41 17.26
N LEU A 543 15.00 -5.11 17.54
CA LEU A 543 14.62 -4.60 18.87
C LEU A 543 13.23 -5.10 19.29
N ILE A 544 12.24 -5.03 18.40
CA ILE A 544 10.86 -5.47 18.70
C ILE A 544 10.83 -6.97 18.99
N LEU A 545 11.53 -7.79 18.21
CA LEU A 545 11.63 -9.22 18.44
C LEU A 545 12.34 -9.57 19.75
N CYS A 546 13.37 -8.81 20.12
CA CYS A 546 14.04 -8.95 21.43
C CYS A 546 13.11 -8.59 22.60
N LEU A 547 12.35 -7.50 22.46
CA LEU A 547 11.34 -7.11 23.46
C LEU A 547 10.24 -8.15 23.60
N GLN A 548 9.80 -8.75 22.49
CA GLN A 548 8.83 -9.85 22.51
C GLN A 548 9.33 -11.02 23.37
N GLU A 549 10.56 -11.47 23.18
CA GLU A 549 11.13 -12.57 23.94
C GLU A 549 11.36 -12.18 25.42
N LEU A 550 11.88 -10.98 25.68
CA LEU A 550 12.05 -10.48 27.06
C LEU A 550 10.74 -10.54 27.85
N ILE A 551 9.66 -10.04 27.26
CA ILE A 551 8.35 -9.96 27.90
C ILE A 551 7.74 -11.35 28.09
N ASP A 552 7.80 -12.19 27.06
CA ASP A 552 7.25 -13.57 27.14
C ASP A 552 7.93 -14.41 28.23
N ASN A 553 9.19 -14.15 28.50
CA ASN A 553 9.96 -14.88 29.52
C ASN A 553 9.91 -14.23 30.92
N ASP A 554 9.23 -13.10 31.08
CA ASP A 554 9.11 -12.41 32.36
C ASP A 554 7.70 -12.64 32.97
N PRO A 555 7.58 -13.53 33.98
CA PRO A 555 6.27 -13.85 34.57
C PRO A 555 5.64 -12.70 35.35
N GLU A 556 6.38 -11.66 35.72
CA GLU A 556 5.82 -10.46 36.35
C GLU A 556 5.16 -9.54 35.32
N VAL A 557 5.51 -9.62 34.06
CA VAL A 557 5.07 -8.72 32.98
C VAL A 557 4.10 -9.41 32.02
N SER A 558 4.39 -10.65 31.62
CA SER A 558 3.62 -11.38 30.58
C SER A 558 2.12 -11.51 30.83
N PRO A 559 1.58 -11.52 32.07
CA PRO A 559 0.13 -11.49 32.26
C PRO A 559 -0.53 -10.17 31.86
N TYR A 560 0.23 -9.07 31.76
CA TYR A 560 -0.28 -7.72 31.54
C TYR A 560 0.11 -7.11 30.21
N LEU A 561 1.17 -7.61 29.59
CA LEU A 561 1.72 -7.06 28.34
C LEU A 561 2.15 -8.23 27.45
N LYS A 562 1.72 -8.17 26.20
CA LYS A 562 2.16 -9.09 25.13
C LYS A 562 2.62 -8.26 23.94
N VAL A 563 3.75 -8.61 23.36
CA VAL A 563 4.25 -8.03 22.11
C VAL A 563 4.33 -9.14 21.06
N VAL A 564 3.79 -8.86 19.89
CA VAL A 564 3.77 -9.79 18.76
C VAL A 564 4.28 -9.08 17.52
N MET A 565 5.34 -9.59 16.91
CA MET A 565 5.74 -9.24 15.55
C MET A 565 5.25 -10.35 14.62
N VAL A 566 4.23 -10.06 13.83
CA VAL A 566 3.67 -11.01 12.86
C VAL A 566 4.67 -11.23 11.74
N GLU A 567 5.02 -12.49 11.47
CA GLU A 567 5.94 -12.84 10.40
C GLU A 567 5.26 -12.71 9.03
N ASN A 568 5.98 -12.15 8.07
CA ASN A 568 5.56 -12.05 6.67
C ASN A 568 4.23 -11.30 6.50
N TYR A 569 4.12 -10.10 7.05
CA TYR A 569 2.95 -9.26 6.89
C TYR A 569 2.61 -9.07 5.40
N ASN A 570 1.33 -9.28 5.05
CA ASN A 570 0.78 -9.16 3.71
C ASN A 570 -0.72 -8.80 3.76
N VAL A 571 -1.40 -8.74 2.62
CA VAL A 571 -2.84 -8.39 2.57
C VAL A 571 -3.69 -9.42 3.33
N THR A 572 -3.41 -10.69 3.19
CA THR A 572 -4.16 -11.76 3.88
C THR A 572 -4.11 -11.58 5.39
N LYS A 573 -2.93 -11.29 5.95
CA LYS A 573 -2.78 -11.03 7.38
C LYS A 573 -3.46 -9.74 7.81
N ALA A 574 -3.39 -8.69 6.97
CA ALA A 574 -4.09 -7.43 7.20
C ALA A 574 -5.60 -7.63 7.34
N GLU A 575 -6.19 -8.50 6.53
CA GLU A 575 -7.62 -8.83 6.58
C GLU A 575 -8.06 -9.47 7.90
N HIS A 576 -7.16 -10.16 8.59
CA HIS A 576 -7.41 -10.71 9.93
C HIS A 576 -7.09 -9.70 11.05
N LEU A 577 -6.06 -8.88 10.87
CA LEU A 577 -5.58 -7.93 11.88
C LEU A 577 -6.46 -6.70 12.00
N ILE A 578 -6.90 -6.12 10.88
CA ILE A 578 -7.62 -4.84 10.86
C ILE A 578 -8.97 -4.93 11.58
N PRO A 579 -9.84 -5.92 11.33
CA PRO A 579 -11.12 -6.01 12.03
C PRO A 579 -11.00 -6.20 13.55
N ALA A 580 -9.90 -6.76 14.03
CA ALA A 580 -9.64 -7.04 15.44
C ALA A 580 -9.04 -5.88 16.22
N CYS A 581 -8.70 -4.78 15.59
CA CYS A 581 -7.96 -3.68 16.20
C CYS A 581 -8.84 -2.81 17.11
N ASP A 582 -8.31 -2.47 18.28
CA ASP A 582 -8.87 -1.46 19.17
C ASP A 582 -8.19 -0.10 18.97
N ILE A 583 -6.85 -0.08 18.98
CA ILE A 583 -6.01 1.12 18.84
C ILE A 583 -5.23 1.05 17.55
N SER A 584 -5.52 1.95 16.62
CA SER A 584 -4.82 2.09 15.35
C SER A 584 -3.66 3.06 15.49
N GLU A 585 -2.44 2.55 15.36
CA GLU A 585 -1.20 3.32 15.47
C GLU A 585 -0.84 4.00 14.14
N GLN A 586 -0.99 5.34 14.10
CA GLN A 586 -0.73 6.18 12.93
C GLN A 586 0.21 7.32 13.31
N ILE A 587 1.41 6.97 13.77
CA ILE A 587 2.34 7.80 14.52
C ILE A 587 3.52 8.35 13.72
N SER A 588 3.40 8.46 12.41
CA SER A 588 4.42 9.08 11.56
C SER A 588 4.80 10.47 12.05
N LEU A 589 6.04 10.88 11.78
CA LEU A 589 6.44 12.27 12.01
C LEU A 589 5.59 13.18 11.12
N ALA A 590 4.95 14.20 11.70
CA ALA A 590 4.13 15.15 10.96
C ALA A 590 4.92 15.72 9.77
N SER A 591 4.29 15.87 8.63
CA SER A 591 4.85 16.24 7.32
C SER A 591 5.56 15.13 6.53
N LYS A 592 5.55 13.88 6.99
CA LYS A 592 6.28 12.78 6.30
C LYS A 592 5.40 11.76 5.61
N GLU A 593 4.24 11.44 6.15
CA GLU A 593 3.28 10.55 5.48
C GLU A 593 2.41 11.37 4.52
N ALA A 594 2.42 11.02 3.23
CA ALA A 594 1.62 11.74 2.25
C ALA A 594 0.11 11.58 2.52
N SER A 595 -0.35 10.39 2.77
CA SER A 595 -1.75 10.11 3.12
C SER A 595 -1.85 9.02 4.19
N GLY A 596 -1.29 7.84 3.90
CA GLY A 596 -1.68 6.60 4.56
C GLY A 596 -3.01 6.08 4.01
N THR A 597 -3.21 4.79 4.05
CA THR A 597 -4.49 4.12 3.76
C THR A 597 -4.85 3.11 4.84
N GLY A 598 -3.88 2.64 5.63
CA GLY A 598 -4.13 1.82 6.80
C GLY A 598 -5.05 2.50 7.80
N ASN A 599 -4.83 3.78 8.07
CA ASN A 599 -5.68 4.60 8.92
C ASN A 599 -7.15 4.55 8.52
N MET A 600 -7.46 4.55 7.24
CA MET A 600 -8.83 4.48 6.70
C MET A 600 -9.46 3.10 6.92
N LYS A 601 -8.69 2.03 6.73
CA LYS A 601 -9.14 0.64 6.92
C LYS A 601 -9.50 0.37 8.38
N PHE A 602 -8.65 0.81 9.29
CA PHE A 602 -8.88 0.70 10.72
C PHE A 602 -10.11 1.51 11.16
N MET A 603 -10.21 2.75 10.72
CA MET A 603 -11.36 3.62 10.99
C MET A 603 -12.68 2.97 10.55
N LEU A 604 -12.73 2.43 9.34
CA LEU A 604 -13.90 1.74 8.79
C LEU A 604 -14.33 0.55 9.66
N ASN A 605 -13.36 -0.16 10.24
CA ASN A 605 -13.59 -1.32 11.09
C ASN A 605 -13.78 -0.97 12.58
N GLY A 606 -13.94 0.31 12.91
CA GLY A 606 -14.26 0.76 14.26
C GLY A 606 -13.07 0.86 15.21
N ALA A 607 -11.84 0.80 14.72
CA ALA A 607 -10.68 1.11 15.53
C ALA A 607 -10.58 2.61 15.80
N VAL A 608 -10.05 2.98 16.96
CA VAL A 608 -9.81 4.39 17.31
C VAL A 608 -8.34 4.72 17.03
N THR A 609 -8.11 5.83 16.32
CA THR A 609 -6.77 6.23 15.90
C THR A 609 -6.01 6.95 17.02
N LEU A 610 -4.77 6.51 17.25
CA LEU A 610 -3.72 7.25 17.94
C LEU A 610 -2.73 7.72 16.89
N GLY A 611 -2.60 9.01 16.69
CA GLY A 611 -1.79 9.52 15.59
C GLY A 611 -1.31 10.95 15.74
N THR A 612 -0.56 11.37 14.74
CA THR A 612 -0.10 12.75 14.56
C THR A 612 -0.98 13.45 13.52
N MET A 613 -0.93 14.79 13.49
CA MET A 613 -1.59 15.58 12.45
C MET A 613 -0.78 15.52 11.15
N ASP A 614 -0.86 14.38 10.50
CA ASP A 614 -0.10 14.02 9.30
C ASP A 614 -0.98 13.27 8.30
N GLY A 615 -0.74 13.47 7.00
CA GLY A 615 -1.46 12.79 5.94
C GLY A 615 -2.99 12.88 6.11
N ALA A 616 -3.65 11.77 5.85
CA ALA A 616 -5.11 11.66 5.99
C ALA A 616 -5.60 11.63 7.45
N ASN A 617 -4.70 11.52 8.45
CA ASN A 617 -5.12 11.66 9.85
C ASN A 617 -5.79 13.01 10.11
N VAL A 618 -5.38 14.07 9.41
CA VAL A 618 -6.01 15.39 9.50
C VAL A 618 -7.47 15.34 9.08
N GLU A 619 -7.76 14.67 7.97
CA GLU A 619 -9.12 14.50 7.46
C GLU A 619 -9.96 13.58 8.36
N ILE A 620 -9.35 12.54 8.95
CA ILE A 620 -10.03 11.72 9.96
C ILE A 620 -10.41 12.56 11.17
N HIS A 621 -9.47 13.36 11.69
CA HIS A 621 -9.72 14.27 12.82
C HIS A 621 -10.89 15.22 12.53
N ASP A 622 -10.90 15.85 11.36
CA ASP A 622 -11.94 16.79 10.97
C ASP A 622 -13.32 16.11 10.84
N LEU A 623 -13.35 14.86 10.39
CA LEU A 623 -14.58 14.09 10.23
C LEU A 623 -15.16 13.59 11.57
N VAL A 624 -14.32 13.03 12.45
CA VAL A 624 -14.80 12.39 13.68
C VAL A 624 -14.87 13.33 14.88
N GLY A 625 -14.11 14.44 14.85
CA GLY A 625 -13.97 15.37 15.96
C GLY A 625 -12.98 14.91 17.04
N GLU A 626 -12.53 15.85 17.86
CA GLU A 626 -11.45 15.67 18.85
C GLU A 626 -11.73 14.55 19.87
N ASP A 627 -12.99 14.30 20.19
CA ASP A 627 -13.37 13.28 21.17
C ASP A 627 -13.22 11.84 20.64
N ASN A 628 -13.04 11.65 19.35
CA ASN A 628 -13.08 10.33 18.69
C ASN A 628 -11.76 9.95 17.99
N ILE A 629 -10.72 10.70 18.25
CA ILE A 629 -9.34 10.45 17.80
C ILE A 629 -8.38 10.99 18.85
N TYR A 630 -7.21 10.37 18.98
CA TYR A 630 -6.18 10.80 19.94
C TYR A 630 -4.97 11.33 19.16
N ILE A 631 -4.72 12.62 19.30
CA ILE A 631 -3.65 13.31 18.58
C ILE A 631 -2.54 13.73 19.56
N PHE A 632 -1.30 13.53 19.15
CA PHE A 632 -0.10 13.93 19.88
C PHE A 632 0.95 14.51 18.93
N GLY A 633 2.00 15.08 19.51
CA GLY A 633 3.19 15.51 18.80
C GLY A 633 3.09 16.89 18.15
N LYS A 634 4.16 17.27 17.51
CA LYS A 634 4.30 18.58 16.87
C LYS A 634 3.54 18.65 15.55
N SER A 635 3.13 19.85 15.17
CA SER A 635 2.49 20.09 13.87
C SER A 635 3.48 19.96 12.72
N SER A 636 2.95 19.80 11.50
CA SER A 636 3.78 19.78 10.29
C SER A 636 4.60 21.07 10.11
N GLU A 637 4.02 22.21 10.45
CA GLU A 637 4.70 23.51 10.37
C GLU A 637 5.88 23.60 11.33
N GLU A 638 5.70 23.14 12.56
CA GLU A 638 6.79 23.09 13.56
C GLU A 638 7.92 22.15 13.12
N VAL A 639 7.57 20.96 12.59
CA VAL A 639 8.55 19.98 12.11
C VAL A 639 9.33 20.51 10.91
N ILE A 640 8.64 21.08 9.92
CA ILE A 640 9.28 21.67 8.74
C ILE A 640 10.23 22.78 9.16
N ARG A 641 9.83 23.66 10.10
CA ARG A 641 10.70 24.71 10.63
C ARG A 641 11.94 24.16 11.32
N LEU A 642 11.81 23.07 12.09
CA LEU A 642 12.95 22.42 12.72
C LEU A 642 13.95 21.87 11.70
N TYR A 643 13.48 21.32 10.59
CA TYR A 643 14.36 20.90 9.50
C TYR A 643 15.03 22.08 8.80
N ASP A 644 14.28 23.11 8.47
CA ASP A 644 14.77 24.29 7.74
C ASP A 644 15.82 25.07 8.54
N THR A 645 15.68 25.09 9.86
CA THR A 645 16.59 25.81 10.75
C THR A 645 17.68 24.93 11.36
N ALA A 646 17.69 23.61 11.04
CA ALA A 646 18.51 22.61 11.75
C ALA A 646 18.36 22.71 13.29
N GLY A 647 17.13 22.99 13.75
CA GLY A 647 16.83 23.33 15.15
C GLY A 647 16.60 22.12 16.06
N TYR A 648 16.58 20.90 15.53
CA TYR A 648 16.41 19.70 16.33
C TYR A 648 17.75 19.06 16.67
N HIS A 649 18.00 18.87 17.97
CA HIS A 649 19.18 18.21 18.50
C HIS A 649 18.74 17.11 19.47
N PRO A 650 18.87 15.82 19.12
CA PRO A 650 18.39 14.72 19.97
C PRO A 650 19.05 14.71 21.36
N GLN A 651 20.28 15.21 21.46
CA GLN A 651 21.03 15.30 22.74
C GLN A 651 20.28 16.14 23.78
N ASP A 652 19.56 17.19 23.35
CA ASP A 652 18.79 18.05 24.25
C ASP A 652 17.63 17.28 24.90
N TYR A 653 17.05 16.34 24.18
CA TYR A 653 15.97 15.48 24.66
C TYR A 653 16.50 14.27 25.43
N TYR A 654 17.60 13.69 24.99
CA TYR A 654 18.28 12.63 25.72
C TYR A 654 18.79 13.07 27.09
N ALA A 655 19.04 14.37 27.30
CA ALA A 655 19.38 14.92 28.61
C ALA A 655 18.23 14.79 29.64
N ASP A 656 17.00 14.59 29.20
CA ASP A 656 15.87 14.26 30.08
C ASP A 656 16.05 12.83 30.63
N PRO A 657 16.15 12.64 31.96
CA PRO A 657 16.37 11.32 32.54
C PRO A 657 15.31 10.28 32.18
N GLN A 658 14.05 10.68 31.98
CA GLN A 658 12.98 9.77 31.63
C GLN A 658 13.16 9.25 30.18
N ILE A 659 13.59 10.11 29.28
CA ILE A 659 13.91 9.72 27.90
C ILE A 659 15.17 8.87 27.85
N ALA A 660 16.22 9.29 28.54
CA ALA A 660 17.49 8.55 28.61
C ALA A 660 17.28 7.13 29.12
N GLU A 661 16.46 6.95 30.15
CA GLU A 661 16.14 5.63 30.70
C GLU A 661 15.54 4.68 29.66
N LEU A 662 14.66 5.19 28.79
CA LEU A 662 14.04 4.39 27.72
C LEU A 662 15.06 4.04 26.63
N VAL A 663 15.83 5.01 26.18
CA VAL A 663 16.83 4.83 25.12
C VAL A 663 17.97 3.93 25.58
N ASP A 664 18.47 4.12 26.81
CA ASP A 664 19.55 3.29 27.39
C ASP A 664 19.13 1.83 27.55
N PHE A 665 17.85 1.55 27.74
CA PHE A 665 17.37 0.19 27.87
C PHE A 665 17.60 -0.65 26.59
N ILE A 666 17.69 -0.01 25.42
CA ILE A 666 17.97 -0.70 24.15
C ILE A 666 19.31 -1.48 24.23
N VAL A 667 20.29 -0.93 24.93
CA VAL A 667 21.61 -1.53 25.14
C VAL A 667 21.79 -2.10 26.55
N SER A 668 20.69 -2.32 27.26
CA SER A 668 20.69 -2.92 28.60
C SER A 668 21.20 -4.35 28.59
N LYS A 669 21.65 -4.82 29.74
CA LYS A 669 22.08 -6.20 29.93
C LYS A 669 20.98 -7.19 29.56
N GLU A 670 19.75 -6.87 29.89
CA GLU A 670 18.56 -7.71 29.60
C GLU A 670 18.38 -7.95 28.10
N LEU A 671 18.47 -6.90 27.30
CA LEU A 671 18.29 -7.00 25.85
C LEU A 671 19.52 -7.53 25.13
N VAL A 672 20.72 -7.16 25.56
CA VAL A 672 21.97 -7.64 24.95
C VAL A 672 22.19 -9.14 25.15
N GLN A 673 21.60 -9.73 26.19
CA GLN A 673 21.61 -11.18 26.39
C GLN A 673 20.71 -11.94 25.41
N ILE A 674 19.69 -11.29 24.87
CA ILE A 674 18.74 -11.85 23.90
C ILE A 674 19.18 -11.55 22.48
N GLY A 675 19.52 -10.30 22.22
CA GLY A 675 19.80 -9.77 20.89
C GLY A 675 21.28 -9.60 20.56
N ASP A 676 21.49 -9.07 19.36
CA ASP A 676 22.82 -8.76 18.84
C ASP A 676 23.25 -7.35 19.31
N PRO A 677 24.36 -7.25 20.08
CA PRO A 677 24.83 -5.97 20.61
C PRO A 677 25.15 -4.94 19.52
N GLU A 678 25.57 -5.37 18.33
CA GLU A 678 25.90 -4.46 17.23
C GLU A 678 24.63 -3.81 16.67
N ASN A 679 23.58 -4.59 16.41
CA ASN A 679 22.31 -4.10 15.92
C ASN A 679 21.63 -3.16 16.93
N LEU A 680 21.58 -3.56 18.20
CA LEU A 680 21.01 -2.75 19.27
C LEU A 680 21.83 -1.47 19.50
N GLY A 681 23.15 -1.57 19.49
CA GLY A 681 24.07 -0.44 19.67
C GLY A 681 23.98 0.57 18.52
N ARG A 682 23.79 0.12 17.30
CA ARG A 682 23.61 0.98 16.13
C ARG A 682 22.33 1.82 16.24
N LEU A 683 21.21 1.20 16.59
CA LEU A 683 19.94 1.89 16.81
C LEU A 683 20.04 2.89 17.97
N TYR A 684 20.64 2.47 19.08
CA TYR A 684 20.90 3.35 20.24
C TYR A 684 21.68 4.61 19.83
N LYS A 685 22.76 4.44 19.10
CA LYS A 685 23.60 5.56 18.62
C LYS A 685 22.83 6.48 17.68
N GLU A 686 22.01 5.92 16.82
CA GLU A 686 21.17 6.70 15.89
C GLU A 686 20.20 7.60 16.65
N LEU A 687 19.50 7.05 17.64
CA LEU A 687 18.57 7.82 18.47
C LEU A 687 19.26 8.91 19.30
N CYS A 688 20.46 8.64 19.83
CA CYS A 688 21.21 9.61 20.62
C CYS A 688 21.83 10.75 19.80
N ASN A 689 22.27 10.44 18.56
CA ASN A 689 23.14 11.36 17.80
C ASN A 689 22.45 12.06 16.63
N LYS A 690 21.50 11.40 15.98
CA LYS A 690 20.82 11.94 14.79
C LYS A 690 19.33 12.04 14.99
N ASP A 691 18.68 10.92 15.29
CA ASP A 691 17.22 10.83 15.42
C ASP A 691 16.51 11.67 14.34
N TRP A 692 16.84 11.41 13.07
CA TRP A 692 16.43 12.23 11.93
C TRP A 692 14.91 12.44 11.86
N PHE A 693 14.13 11.50 12.39
CA PHE A 693 12.67 11.59 12.41
C PHE A 693 12.11 11.99 13.79
N MET A 694 12.92 12.67 14.60
CA MET A 694 12.51 13.38 15.82
C MET A 694 11.71 12.51 16.80
N THR A 695 12.09 11.26 16.96
CA THR A 695 11.43 10.33 17.87
C THR A 695 11.42 10.86 19.30
N LEU A 696 12.56 11.37 19.78
CA LEU A 696 12.70 11.86 21.15
C LEU A 696 11.94 13.17 21.41
N LEU A 697 11.65 13.95 20.36
CA LEU A 697 10.83 15.15 20.44
C LEU A 697 9.40 14.84 20.92
N ASP A 698 8.82 13.77 20.37
CA ASP A 698 7.40 13.45 20.55
C ASP A 698 7.13 12.31 21.53
N VAL A 699 8.16 11.57 21.98
CA VAL A 699 7.98 10.33 22.74
C VAL A 699 7.21 10.52 24.05
N LYS A 700 7.44 11.59 24.79
CA LYS A 700 6.73 11.83 26.07
C LYS A 700 5.24 12.14 25.84
N ASP A 701 4.96 12.95 24.83
CA ASP A 701 3.57 13.28 24.45
C ASP A 701 2.83 12.03 23.93
N TYR A 702 3.51 11.21 23.14
CA TYR A 702 3.00 9.91 22.69
C TYR A 702 2.64 8.98 23.85
N ILE A 703 3.56 8.81 24.81
CA ILE A 703 3.33 7.98 25.99
C ILE A 703 2.10 8.48 26.77
N ALA A 704 2.05 9.79 27.07
CA ALA A 704 0.95 10.39 27.82
C ALA A 704 -0.40 10.19 27.12
N LYS A 705 -0.44 10.39 25.79
CA LYS A 705 -1.67 10.22 25.00
C LYS A 705 -2.12 8.76 24.95
N LYS A 706 -1.20 7.83 24.80
CA LYS A 706 -1.53 6.39 24.81
C LYS A 706 -2.03 5.91 26.18
N GLU A 707 -1.44 6.38 27.27
CA GLU A 707 -1.92 6.09 28.62
C GLU A 707 -3.34 6.63 28.84
N GLN A 708 -3.64 7.85 28.38
CA GLN A 708 -5.00 8.39 28.39
C GLN A 708 -5.96 7.49 27.61
N MET A 709 -5.57 7.04 26.44
CA MET A 709 -6.37 6.19 25.58
C MET A 709 -6.68 4.84 26.23
N LEU A 710 -5.70 4.23 26.89
CA LEU A 710 -5.90 2.98 27.65
C LEU A 710 -6.82 3.18 28.85
N ALA A 711 -6.76 4.32 29.53
CA ALA A 711 -7.70 4.65 30.60
C ALA A 711 -9.14 4.83 30.08
N ASP A 712 -9.30 5.54 28.97
CA ASP A 712 -10.62 5.76 28.35
C ASP A 712 -11.24 4.47 27.80
N TYR A 713 -10.41 3.50 27.40
CA TYR A 713 -10.88 2.17 26.96
C TYR A 713 -11.70 1.45 28.02
N GLU A 714 -11.45 1.69 29.30
CA GLU A 714 -12.13 1.03 30.41
C GLU A 714 -13.62 1.37 30.49
N ASP A 715 -14.04 2.55 30.02
CA ASP A 715 -15.46 2.86 29.80
C ASP A 715 -15.90 2.29 28.44
N ARG A 716 -16.36 1.04 28.47
CA ARG A 716 -16.68 0.27 27.27
C ARG A 716 -17.78 0.89 26.42
N MET A 717 -18.78 1.55 27.04
CA MET A 717 -19.87 2.21 26.30
C MET A 717 -19.37 3.50 25.63
N ALA A 718 -18.60 4.31 26.34
CA ALA A 718 -17.99 5.50 25.75
C ALA A 718 -17.03 5.13 24.60
N TRP A 719 -16.26 4.05 24.78
CA TRP A 719 -15.39 3.54 23.73
C TRP A 719 -16.16 3.04 22.50
N ALA A 720 -17.25 2.28 22.71
CA ALA A 720 -18.12 1.80 21.64
C ALA A 720 -18.73 2.95 20.83
N LYS A 721 -19.07 4.07 21.47
CA LYS A 721 -19.53 5.27 20.79
C LYS A 721 -18.45 5.83 19.85
N LYS A 722 -17.18 5.87 20.29
CA LYS A 722 -16.06 6.26 19.44
C LYS A 722 -15.90 5.31 18.24
N MET A 723 -16.05 4.01 18.46
CA MET A 723 -16.00 2.99 17.40
C MET A 723 -17.07 3.24 16.34
N LEU A 724 -18.32 3.44 16.76
CA LEU A 724 -19.44 3.69 15.86
C LEU A 724 -19.25 4.96 15.05
N ILE A 725 -18.82 6.05 15.69
CA ILE A 725 -18.61 7.34 15.03
C ILE A 725 -17.50 7.22 13.97
N ASN A 726 -16.40 6.51 14.27
CA ASN A 726 -15.35 6.26 13.30
C ASN A 726 -15.86 5.50 12.08
N THR A 727 -16.59 4.40 12.28
CA THR A 727 -17.20 3.64 11.18
C THR A 727 -18.18 4.50 10.38
N ALA A 728 -19.04 5.27 11.04
CA ALA A 728 -20.03 6.14 10.39
C ALA A 728 -19.39 7.20 9.49
N LYS A 729 -18.26 7.76 9.90
CA LYS A 729 -17.55 8.82 9.17
C LYS A 729 -16.56 8.28 8.13
N ALA A 730 -16.31 6.99 8.09
CA ALA A 730 -15.36 6.38 7.17
C ALA A 730 -15.83 6.35 5.71
N GLY A 731 -17.10 6.63 5.43
CA GLY A 731 -17.64 6.64 4.07
C GLY A 731 -16.90 7.57 3.11
N PHE A 732 -16.39 8.69 3.62
CA PHE A 732 -15.56 9.61 2.83
C PHE A 732 -14.32 8.93 2.22
N PHE A 733 -13.77 7.93 2.88
CA PHE A 733 -12.58 7.20 2.44
C PHE A 733 -12.86 6.02 1.51
N SER A 734 -14.06 5.93 0.94
CA SER A 734 -14.31 4.98 -0.15
C SER A 734 -13.49 5.33 -1.38
N SER A 735 -12.80 4.35 -1.95
CA SER A 735 -12.10 4.53 -3.23
C SER A 735 -13.06 4.82 -4.39
N ASP A 736 -14.33 4.48 -4.26
CA ASP A 736 -15.36 4.84 -5.23
C ASP A 736 -15.52 6.38 -5.29
N ARG A 737 -15.53 7.06 -4.16
CA ARG A 737 -15.51 8.52 -4.10
C ARG A 737 -14.24 9.08 -4.75
N THR A 738 -13.07 8.53 -4.40
CA THR A 738 -11.80 8.97 -4.96
C THR A 738 -11.79 8.86 -6.48
N ILE A 739 -12.18 7.73 -7.01
CA ILE A 739 -12.20 7.49 -8.47
C ILE A 739 -13.23 8.35 -9.16
N ALA A 740 -14.41 8.58 -8.55
CA ALA A 740 -15.40 9.52 -9.08
C ALA A 740 -14.82 10.94 -9.22
N GLU A 741 -14.02 11.38 -8.26
CA GLU A 741 -13.33 12.67 -8.31
C GLU A 741 -12.23 12.71 -9.38
N TYR A 742 -11.40 11.66 -9.50
CA TYR A 742 -10.44 11.55 -10.62
C TYR A 742 -11.14 11.63 -11.97
N ASN A 743 -12.26 10.91 -12.12
CA ASN A 743 -13.00 10.93 -13.37
C ASN A 743 -13.60 12.31 -13.68
N ARG A 744 -14.24 12.92 -12.70
CA ARG A 744 -14.86 14.25 -12.86
C ARG A 744 -13.85 15.32 -13.26
N ASP A 745 -12.68 15.34 -12.59
CA ASP A 745 -11.74 16.46 -12.65
C ASP A 745 -10.59 16.23 -13.65
N ILE A 746 -10.18 14.98 -13.87
CA ILE A 746 -8.97 14.62 -14.61
C ILE A 746 -9.27 13.76 -15.84
N TRP A 747 -9.89 12.59 -15.65
CA TRP A 747 -10.02 11.59 -16.71
C TRP A 747 -11.12 11.88 -17.70
N LYS A 748 -12.30 12.28 -17.23
CA LYS A 748 -13.48 12.64 -18.05
C LYS A 748 -13.86 11.50 -19.05
N LEU A 749 -13.97 10.29 -18.50
CA LEU A 749 -14.34 9.07 -19.21
C LEU A 749 -15.83 9.05 -19.56
#